data_948f74e9258a48d787f56317104b2a08
#
_entry.id   948f74e9258a48d787f56317104b2a08
#
_cell.length_a   1.000
_cell.length_b   1.000
_cell.length_c   1.000
_cell.angle_alpha   90.00
_cell.angle_beta   90.00
_cell.angle_gamma   90.00
#
_symmetry.space_group_name_H-M   'P 1'
#
loop_
_entity.id
_entity.type
_entity.pdbx_description
1 polymer ?
#
loop_
_entity_poly.entity_id
_entity_poly.type
_entity_poly.pdbx_seq_one_letter_code
_entity_poly.pdbx_strand_id
1 'polypeptide(L)'
;MQTSPSPVLRDLVLIGGGHSHVGVLRMFAMKPEPGVRLTLISTDVDTPYSGMLPGYVAGHYSFRDVHIDLARLCAFAGARFYHSAAIGVDRVNREVLCANRPPVPYDLLSINTGATPDLQALADDHRLAIPVKPITQFNQRWLDLLARVKQLPRQRGQLTIAVVGGGAGGVELILAMQHRLRQVLRDGGDNPERLTFTLLTSGNTIMPTHNTRVQAHFTKLLARRNITVHLGAKVSALSPGCLHTADGRTYDADETMWVTQAAGAGWLKQTGLALDDAGFIRVNAQLQSVTDPTIYAAGDITSFAERPLEKAGVFAVRMTKPLATNLRRALQGKRATTYRPQRRWLALISTGDRFAVASRGELSFAGEWVWRWKDYIDRRFMKRFNDLPPMRMAGIPTSSSRGAQLALNAEESMAAIEATTMRCGGCGAKVGSTVLSRALTNLAPVDNSDVLVGLHAPDDAAVVRVPAGKALVHTVDFFRAFIDDPYLFGRIAANHALGDIFAMGATPHTATAIATIPPGLDAKTETLLSDLMTGAVAVLNEAGCTLVGGHTGEGAELGLGFAINGLIDTESELNEQTAEGQPLNRVMQKAGMMPGEQLIITKAIGTGTLLAAHAQAKAVGVDIGQALVSMQQSNQRAAAILQSHGASACTDVTGFGLLGHLLEMTKASGVGAQLDIGQIPLLAGAERCIEQGVFSSLQTANARSRHAIANPEAYANTPRYALLFDPQTAGGLLASVPADRFADCLSNLKAAGYADCAVIGEVLSASDALTSITLTA
;
A
#
# COMPACT_ATOMS: atom_id res chain seq x y z
N MET A 1 9.66 -10.28 9.85
CA MET A 1 10.92 -9.79 9.25
C MET A 1 11.92 -10.91 9.13
N GLN A 2 12.45 -11.13 7.94
CA GLN A 2 13.62 -11.99 7.76
C GLN A 2 14.84 -11.08 7.96
N THR A 3 15.47 -11.17 9.12
CA THR A 3 16.79 -10.58 9.31
C THR A 3 17.73 -11.29 8.33
N SER A 4 18.21 -10.59 7.32
CA SER A 4 19.30 -11.12 6.50
C SER A 4 20.54 -11.22 7.37
N PRO A 5 21.16 -12.40 7.51
CA PRO A 5 22.37 -12.55 8.32
C PRO A 5 23.58 -11.83 7.71
N SER A 6 23.43 -11.25 6.52
CA SER A 6 24.49 -10.53 5.81
C SER A 6 24.19 -9.04 5.78
N PRO A 7 25.20 -8.18 5.98
CA PRO A 7 25.04 -6.73 5.87
C PRO A 7 24.56 -6.35 4.46
N VAL A 8 23.80 -5.26 4.35
CA VAL A 8 23.36 -4.73 3.06
C VAL A 8 24.54 -4.04 2.37
N LEU A 9 24.89 -4.52 1.19
CA LEU A 9 26.02 -4.05 0.41
C LEU A 9 25.58 -3.35 -0.89
N ARG A 10 24.41 -3.72 -1.44
CA ARG A 10 23.89 -3.16 -2.70
C ARG A 10 22.38 -2.96 -2.62
N ASP A 11 21.92 -1.86 -3.20
CA ASP A 11 20.50 -1.55 -3.40
C ASP A 11 20.09 -1.80 -4.84
N LEU A 12 19.15 -2.72 -5.04
CA LEU A 12 18.44 -2.94 -6.29
C LEU A 12 17.03 -2.38 -6.18
N VAL A 13 16.77 -1.29 -6.91
CA VAL A 13 15.47 -0.64 -6.90
C VAL A 13 14.69 -0.96 -8.18
N LEU A 14 13.44 -1.35 -8.03
CA LEU A 14 12.49 -1.63 -9.11
C LEU A 14 11.40 -0.56 -9.10
N ILE A 15 11.19 0.16 -10.20
CA ILE A 15 10.06 1.10 -10.35
C ILE A 15 8.97 0.45 -11.19
N GLY A 16 7.77 0.31 -10.59
CA GLY A 16 6.58 -0.25 -11.23
C GLY A 16 6.44 -1.76 -11.07
N GLY A 17 5.22 -2.20 -10.78
CA GLY A 17 4.83 -3.59 -10.60
C GLY A 17 4.50 -4.34 -11.90
N GLY A 18 5.10 -3.99 -13.03
CA GLY A 18 4.81 -4.63 -14.31
C GLY A 18 5.23 -6.10 -14.37
N HIS A 19 4.75 -6.83 -15.39
CA HIS A 19 4.92 -8.29 -15.53
C HIS A 19 6.38 -8.78 -15.48
N SER A 20 7.34 -7.97 -15.91
CA SER A 20 8.75 -8.34 -15.80
C SER A 20 9.23 -8.29 -14.35
N HIS A 21 8.83 -7.27 -13.58
CA HIS A 21 9.25 -7.08 -12.19
C HIS A 21 8.62 -8.10 -11.23
N VAL A 22 7.34 -8.47 -11.41
CA VAL A 22 6.74 -9.55 -10.60
C VAL A 22 7.51 -10.86 -10.76
N GLY A 23 7.97 -11.14 -11.98
CA GLY A 23 8.80 -12.31 -12.22
C GLY A 23 10.22 -12.17 -11.65
N VAL A 24 10.82 -10.97 -11.67
CA VAL A 24 12.12 -10.67 -11.03
C VAL A 24 12.01 -10.88 -9.53
N LEU A 25 11.01 -10.29 -8.87
CA LEU A 25 10.74 -10.49 -7.43
C LEU A 25 10.67 -11.97 -7.07
N ARG A 26 9.86 -12.75 -7.81
CA ARG A 26 9.74 -14.19 -7.59
C ARG A 26 11.07 -14.93 -7.79
N MET A 27 11.85 -14.57 -8.81
CA MET A 27 13.17 -15.20 -9.06
C MET A 27 14.18 -14.85 -7.96
N PHE A 28 14.16 -13.65 -7.41
CA PHE A 28 14.98 -13.26 -6.26
C PHE A 28 14.52 -13.95 -4.99
N ALA A 29 13.20 -14.11 -4.77
CA ALA A 29 12.64 -14.89 -3.66
C ALA A 29 13.12 -16.34 -3.66
N MET A 30 13.07 -16.99 -4.83
CA MET A 30 13.50 -18.40 -4.98
C MET A 30 15.01 -18.60 -4.85
N LYS A 31 15.79 -17.60 -5.14
CA LYS A 31 17.26 -17.59 -4.99
C LYS A 31 17.69 -16.19 -4.57
N PRO A 32 17.66 -15.88 -3.28
CA PRO A 32 18.14 -14.59 -2.77
C PRO A 32 19.61 -14.35 -3.13
N GLU A 33 19.96 -13.08 -3.31
CA GLU A 33 21.34 -12.65 -3.52
C GLU A 33 21.83 -12.03 -2.20
N PRO A 34 22.78 -12.69 -1.48
CA PRO A 34 23.24 -12.20 -0.18
C PRO A 34 23.84 -10.79 -0.29
N GLY A 35 23.53 -9.91 0.66
CA GLY A 35 24.00 -8.53 0.67
C GLY A 35 23.25 -7.59 -0.27
N VAL A 36 22.21 -8.04 -0.97
CA VAL A 36 21.38 -7.19 -1.84
C VAL A 36 20.06 -6.87 -1.14
N ARG A 37 19.78 -5.58 -0.98
CA ARG A 37 18.48 -5.06 -0.57
C ARG A 37 17.64 -4.79 -1.81
N LEU A 38 16.53 -5.50 -1.95
CA LEU A 38 15.59 -5.34 -3.05
C LEU A 38 14.44 -4.43 -2.62
N THR A 39 14.11 -3.41 -3.43
CA THR A 39 13.01 -2.49 -3.17
C THR A 39 12.12 -2.39 -4.40
N LEU A 40 10.81 -2.47 -4.23
CA LEU A 40 9.81 -2.16 -5.25
C LEU A 40 9.10 -0.86 -4.90
N ILE A 41 9.08 0.09 -5.83
CA ILE A 41 8.30 1.33 -5.74
C ILE A 41 7.13 1.22 -6.73
N SER A 42 5.90 1.34 -6.25
CA SER A 42 4.70 1.24 -7.09
C SER A 42 3.58 2.14 -6.56
N THR A 43 2.80 2.72 -7.47
CA THR A 43 1.57 3.46 -7.18
C THR A 43 0.41 2.56 -6.79
N ASP A 44 0.46 1.29 -7.19
CA ASP A 44 -0.61 0.33 -6.96
C ASP A 44 -0.10 -0.83 -6.11
N VAL A 45 -0.96 -1.33 -5.23
CA VAL A 45 -0.69 -2.52 -4.39
C VAL A 45 -0.87 -3.80 -5.20
N ASP A 46 -1.76 -3.76 -6.20
CA ASP A 46 -2.07 -4.89 -7.07
C ASP A 46 -1.67 -4.57 -8.51
N THR A 47 -1.17 -5.56 -9.23
CA THR A 47 -0.91 -5.43 -10.67
C THR A 47 -1.73 -6.45 -11.46
N PRO A 48 -2.49 -6.00 -12.48
CA PRO A 48 -3.34 -6.89 -13.26
C PRO A 48 -2.54 -7.67 -14.30
N TYR A 49 -2.96 -8.88 -14.55
CA TYR A 49 -2.51 -9.65 -15.70
C TYR A 49 -3.34 -9.28 -16.92
N SER A 50 -2.79 -8.49 -17.83
CA SER A 50 -3.48 -7.92 -18.99
C SER A 50 -4.15 -8.98 -19.87
N GLY A 51 -3.61 -10.21 -19.95
CA GLY A 51 -4.19 -11.31 -20.71
C GLY A 51 -5.54 -11.81 -20.18
N MET A 52 -5.83 -11.59 -18.91
CA MET A 52 -7.11 -12.01 -18.28
C MET A 52 -8.10 -10.86 -18.11
N LEU A 53 -7.69 -9.61 -18.32
CA LEU A 53 -8.56 -8.44 -18.14
C LEU A 53 -9.89 -8.52 -18.93
N PRO A 54 -9.91 -8.89 -20.22
CA PRO A 54 -11.17 -9.03 -20.96
C PRO A 54 -12.10 -10.08 -20.32
N GLY A 55 -11.55 -11.16 -19.79
CA GLY A 55 -12.32 -12.20 -19.09
C GLY A 55 -12.87 -11.73 -17.74
N TYR A 56 -12.17 -10.86 -17.02
CA TYR A 56 -12.65 -10.19 -15.83
C TYR A 56 -13.83 -9.26 -16.15
N VAL A 57 -13.69 -8.42 -17.16
CA VAL A 57 -14.75 -7.54 -17.64
C VAL A 57 -15.98 -8.34 -18.08
N ALA A 58 -15.78 -9.48 -18.74
CA ALA A 58 -16.86 -10.39 -19.14
C ALA A 58 -17.52 -11.14 -17.95
N GLY A 59 -16.93 -11.09 -16.75
CA GLY A 59 -17.44 -11.75 -15.55
C GLY A 59 -17.04 -13.22 -15.41
N HIS A 60 -16.02 -13.68 -16.15
CA HIS A 60 -15.50 -15.06 -16.08
C HIS A 60 -14.49 -15.26 -14.96
N TYR A 61 -13.88 -14.17 -14.48
CA TYR A 61 -12.87 -14.15 -13.43
C TYR A 61 -13.24 -13.14 -12.34
N SER A 62 -12.85 -13.44 -11.11
CA SER A 62 -12.90 -12.46 -10.01
C SER A 62 -11.73 -11.48 -10.12
N PHE A 63 -11.80 -10.38 -9.37
CA PHE A 63 -10.69 -9.42 -9.27
C PHE A 63 -9.37 -10.11 -8.86
N ARG A 64 -9.44 -11.00 -7.86
CA ARG A 64 -8.27 -11.74 -7.35
C ARG A 64 -7.67 -12.72 -8.36
N ASP A 65 -8.49 -13.31 -9.24
CA ASP A 65 -7.99 -14.24 -10.28
C ASP A 65 -7.05 -13.52 -11.26
N VAL A 66 -7.27 -12.21 -11.49
CA VAL A 66 -6.58 -11.45 -12.54
C VAL A 66 -5.53 -10.48 -12.01
N HIS A 67 -5.40 -10.31 -10.67
CA HIS A 67 -4.44 -9.41 -10.05
C HIS A 67 -3.39 -10.18 -9.26
N ILE A 68 -2.17 -9.65 -9.29
CA ILE A 68 -1.03 -10.11 -8.49
C ILE A 68 -0.83 -9.09 -7.39
N ASP A 69 -0.91 -9.53 -6.14
CA ASP A 69 -0.66 -8.71 -4.96
C ASP A 69 0.85 -8.46 -4.80
N LEU A 70 1.27 -7.20 -5.04
CA LEU A 70 2.67 -6.79 -5.01
C LEU A 70 3.22 -6.73 -3.58
N ALA A 71 2.42 -6.29 -2.62
CA ALA A 71 2.85 -6.22 -1.22
C ALA A 71 3.13 -7.62 -0.68
N ARG A 72 2.23 -8.58 -0.95
CA ARG A 72 2.41 -9.98 -0.59
C ARG A 72 3.59 -10.62 -1.30
N LEU A 73 3.78 -10.31 -2.59
CA LEU A 73 4.91 -10.82 -3.37
C LEU A 73 6.24 -10.25 -2.86
N CYS A 74 6.29 -8.97 -2.48
CA CYS A 74 7.46 -8.34 -1.86
C CYS A 74 7.77 -8.99 -0.50
N ALA A 75 6.77 -9.18 0.37
CA ALA A 75 6.96 -9.89 1.64
C ALA A 75 7.54 -11.30 1.42
N PHE A 76 7.02 -12.04 0.43
CA PHE A 76 7.55 -13.35 0.05
C PHE A 76 8.99 -13.28 -0.48
N ALA A 77 9.35 -12.21 -1.18
CA ALA A 77 10.69 -12.01 -1.74
C ALA A 77 11.70 -11.45 -0.72
N GLY A 78 11.28 -11.07 0.48
CA GLY A 78 12.09 -10.30 1.42
C GLY A 78 12.48 -8.93 0.85
N ALA A 79 11.63 -8.36 0.01
CA ALA A 79 11.82 -7.07 -0.64
C ALA A 79 11.01 -5.99 0.06
N ARG A 80 11.56 -4.78 0.13
CA ARG A 80 10.82 -3.60 0.58
C ARG A 80 9.75 -3.23 -0.43
N PHE A 81 8.57 -2.88 0.04
CA PHE A 81 7.48 -2.36 -0.79
C PHE A 81 7.18 -0.92 -0.41
N TYR A 82 7.43 0.00 -1.34
CA TYR A 82 7.13 1.41 -1.18
C TYR A 82 5.92 1.79 -2.02
N HIS A 83 4.79 1.96 -1.35
CA HIS A 83 3.54 2.41 -1.98
C HIS A 83 3.62 3.92 -2.24
N SER A 84 4.28 4.30 -3.32
CA SER A 84 4.54 5.69 -3.70
C SER A 84 4.69 5.83 -5.21
N ALA A 85 4.42 7.02 -5.73
CA ALA A 85 4.71 7.36 -7.11
C ALA A 85 6.18 7.76 -7.27
N ALA A 86 6.90 7.14 -8.19
CA ALA A 86 8.16 7.67 -8.69
C ALA A 86 7.87 8.87 -9.60
N ILE A 87 8.45 10.03 -9.29
CA ILE A 87 8.24 11.30 -10.00
C ILE A 87 9.48 11.77 -10.77
N GLY A 88 10.63 11.12 -10.55
CA GLY A 88 11.88 11.44 -11.21
C GLY A 88 12.99 10.45 -10.85
N VAL A 89 14.14 10.60 -11.50
CA VAL A 89 15.38 9.90 -11.19
C VAL A 89 16.52 10.90 -11.25
N ASP A 90 17.19 11.10 -10.13
CA ASP A 90 18.49 11.80 -10.08
C ASP A 90 19.60 10.77 -10.36
N ARG A 91 20.16 10.85 -11.57
CA ARG A 91 21.23 9.94 -12.00
C ARG A 91 22.59 10.30 -11.44
N VAL A 92 22.79 11.56 -11.04
CA VAL A 92 24.06 12.03 -10.45
C VAL A 92 24.21 11.46 -9.05
N ASN A 93 23.17 11.65 -8.24
CA ASN A 93 23.12 11.16 -6.86
C ASN A 93 22.67 9.70 -6.78
N ARG A 94 22.22 9.09 -7.90
CA ARG A 94 21.63 7.74 -7.98
C ARG A 94 20.46 7.56 -7.03
N GLU A 95 19.47 8.42 -7.16
CA GLU A 95 18.29 8.43 -6.33
C GLU A 95 17.02 8.40 -7.18
N VAL A 96 15.99 7.68 -6.70
CA VAL A 96 14.63 7.74 -7.24
C VAL A 96 13.86 8.76 -6.43
N LEU A 97 13.36 9.80 -7.10
CA LEU A 97 12.52 10.82 -6.48
C LEU A 97 11.08 10.30 -6.37
N CYS A 98 10.52 10.37 -5.18
CA CYS A 98 9.20 9.87 -4.84
C CYS A 98 8.27 11.00 -4.39
N ALA A 99 6.94 10.87 -4.59
CA ALA A 99 5.99 11.94 -4.30
C ALA A 99 5.85 12.25 -2.80
N ASN A 100 5.85 11.24 -1.93
CA ASN A 100 5.45 11.40 -0.53
C ASN A 100 6.44 10.76 0.45
N ARG A 101 7.70 10.74 0.09
CA ARG A 101 8.76 10.16 0.91
C ARG A 101 10.13 10.70 0.49
N PRO A 102 11.18 10.54 1.31
CA PRO A 102 12.55 10.86 0.92
C PRO A 102 12.98 10.13 -0.36
N PRO A 103 13.95 10.69 -1.12
CA PRO A 103 14.55 10.02 -2.28
C PRO A 103 15.09 8.63 -1.91
N VAL A 104 15.00 7.68 -2.84
CA VAL A 104 15.41 6.28 -2.62
C VAL A 104 16.72 6.02 -3.38
N PRO A 105 17.84 5.81 -2.69
CA PRO A 105 19.11 5.56 -3.34
C PRO A 105 19.15 4.17 -3.97
N TYR A 106 19.91 4.04 -5.07
CA TYR A 106 20.12 2.78 -5.78
C TYR A 106 21.56 2.57 -6.23
N ASP A 107 22.00 1.33 -6.22
CA ASP A 107 23.22 0.90 -6.95
C ASP A 107 22.86 0.42 -8.36
N LEU A 108 21.71 -0.26 -8.49
CA LEU A 108 21.07 -0.60 -9.77
C LEU A 108 19.60 -0.25 -9.74
N LEU A 109 19.10 0.27 -10.87
CA LEU A 109 17.71 0.63 -11.06
C LEU A 109 17.10 -0.17 -12.21
N SER A 110 15.85 -0.59 -12.06
CA SER A 110 15.07 -1.17 -13.16
C SER A 110 13.69 -0.53 -13.24
N ILE A 111 13.24 -0.19 -14.46
CA ILE A 111 11.96 0.50 -14.70
C ILE A 111 11.02 -0.40 -15.50
N ASN A 112 9.83 -0.67 -14.95
CA ASN A 112 8.78 -1.47 -15.57
C ASN A 112 7.38 -0.95 -15.22
N THR A 113 7.16 0.33 -15.50
CA THR A 113 5.89 1.04 -15.22
C THR A 113 4.79 0.76 -16.26
N GLY A 114 5.12 0.02 -17.32
CA GLY A 114 4.22 -0.17 -18.44
C GLY A 114 4.13 1.09 -19.34
N ALA A 115 3.03 1.21 -20.04
CA ALA A 115 2.73 2.34 -20.89
C ALA A 115 1.35 2.91 -20.53
N THR A 116 1.16 4.21 -20.64
CA THR A 116 -0.11 4.90 -20.41
C THR A 116 -0.71 5.36 -21.72
N PRO A 117 -2.05 5.41 -21.89
CA PRO A 117 -2.65 6.05 -23.04
C PRO A 117 -2.24 7.52 -23.12
N ASP A 118 -1.91 7.97 -24.32
CA ASP A 118 -1.64 9.39 -24.55
C ASP A 118 -2.97 10.17 -24.59
N LEU A 119 -3.29 10.84 -23.49
CA LEU A 119 -4.44 11.73 -23.38
C LEU A 119 -4.11 13.19 -23.67
N GLN A 120 -2.81 13.55 -23.81
CA GLN A 120 -2.39 14.94 -24.06
C GLN A 120 -2.85 15.42 -25.47
N ALA A 121 -3.15 14.48 -26.35
CA ALA A 121 -3.69 14.78 -27.68
C ALA A 121 -5.18 15.19 -27.67
N LEU A 122 -5.88 15.09 -26.52
CA LEU A 122 -7.27 15.52 -26.37
C LEU A 122 -7.31 17.00 -25.97
N ALA A 123 -8.06 17.79 -26.75
CA ALA A 123 -8.13 19.24 -26.58
C ALA A 123 -8.95 19.70 -25.35
N ASP A 124 -9.82 18.82 -24.82
CA ASP A 124 -10.80 19.13 -23.77
C ASP A 124 -10.74 18.17 -22.57
N ASP A 125 -11.71 18.23 -21.66
CA ASP A 125 -11.72 17.58 -20.37
C ASP A 125 -11.36 16.07 -20.41
N HIS A 126 -10.12 15.76 -20.09
CA HIS A 126 -9.58 14.39 -20.01
C HIS A 126 -10.34 13.46 -19.04
N ARG A 127 -11.18 14.03 -18.14
CA ARG A 127 -12.01 13.27 -17.19
C ARG A 127 -13.13 12.50 -17.86
N LEU A 128 -13.52 12.88 -19.08
CA LEU A 128 -14.54 12.19 -19.86
C LEU A 128 -14.02 10.92 -20.53
N ALA A 129 -12.71 10.81 -20.78
CA ALA A 129 -12.08 9.61 -21.28
C ALA A 129 -11.72 8.67 -20.12
N ILE A 130 -12.17 7.42 -20.17
CA ILE A 130 -11.79 6.39 -19.21
C ILE A 130 -10.60 5.61 -19.78
N PRO A 131 -9.36 5.89 -19.36
CA PRO A 131 -8.22 5.13 -19.83
C PRO A 131 -8.27 3.71 -19.25
N VAL A 132 -7.96 2.72 -20.07
CA VAL A 132 -7.88 1.32 -19.62
C VAL A 132 -6.61 1.06 -18.80
N LYS A 133 -5.66 1.98 -18.83
CA LYS A 133 -4.46 1.99 -17.97
C LYS A 133 -4.30 3.39 -17.36
N PRO A 134 -4.00 3.51 -16.04
CA PRO A 134 -3.80 2.43 -15.06
C PRO A 134 -5.11 1.70 -14.73
N ILE A 135 -5.03 0.40 -14.51
CA ILE A 135 -6.21 -0.47 -14.38
C ILE A 135 -6.99 -0.21 -13.09
N THR A 136 -6.37 0.32 -12.05
CA THR A 136 -7.06 0.65 -10.80
C THR A 136 -8.17 1.69 -11.05
N GLN A 137 -7.90 2.75 -11.82
CA GLN A 137 -8.90 3.74 -12.20
C GLN A 137 -9.96 3.14 -13.13
N PHE A 138 -9.54 2.33 -14.09
CA PHE A 138 -10.47 1.61 -14.97
C PHE A 138 -11.40 0.70 -14.17
N ASN A 139 -10.88 -0.06 -13.21
CA ASN A 139 -11.69 -0.97 -12.41
C ASN A 139 -12.79 -0.24 -11.64
N GLN A 140 -12.50 0.88 -10.98
CA GLN A 140 -13.50 1.67 -10.27
C GLN A 140 -14.60 2.14 -11.23
N ARG A 141 -14.21 2.73 -12.37
CA ARG A 141 -15.16 3.20 -13.39
C ARG A 141 -15.98 2.07 -14.01
N TRP A 142 -15.37 0.89 -14.18
CA TRP A 142 -16.08 -0.30 -14.63
C TRP A 142 -17.16 -0.77 -13.64
N LEU A 143 -16.84 -0.79 -12.35
CA LEU A 143 -17.79 -1.15 -11.29
C LEU A 143 -18.92 -0.10 -11.19
N ASP A 144 -18.60 1.17 -11.30
CA ASP A 144 -19.60 2.26 -11.32
C ASP A 144 -20.53 2.13 -12.53
N LEU A 145 -20.00 1.82 -13.71
CA LEU A 145 -20.80 1.56 -14.91
C LEU A 145 -21.72 0.33 -14.72
N LEU A 146 -21.21 -0.75 -14.17
CA LEU A 146 -22.02 -1.94 -13.83
C LEU A 146 -23.16 -1.61 -12.87
N ALA A 147 -22.90 -0.81 -11.83
CA ALA A 147 -23.90 -0.39 -10.86
C ALA A 147 -24.98 0.48 -11.53
N ARG A 148 -24.57 1.44 -12.37
CA ARG A 148 -25.51 2.31 -13.12
C ARG A 148 -26.37 1.51 -14.09
N VAL A 149 -25.80 0.53 -14.81
CA VAL A 149 -26.57 -0.32 -15.74
C VAL A 149 -27.59 -1.18 -14.98
N LYS A 150 -27.27 -1.68 -13.78
CA LYS A 150 -28.23 -2.40 -12.92
C LYS A 150 -29.41 -1.54 -12.47
N GLN A 151 -29.18 -0.24 -12.29
CA GLN A 151 -30.16 0.73 -11.79
C GLN A 151 -30.79 1.56 -12.92
N LEU A 152 -30.54 1.21 -14.20
CA LEU A 152 -31.00 1.98 -15.34
C LEU A 152 -32.54 2.08 -15.37
N PRO A 153 -33.15 3.27 -15.21
CA PRO A 153 -34.61 3.41 -15.17
C PRO A 153 -35.24 2.86 -16.47
N ARG A 154 -36.29 2.06 -16.38
CA ARG A 154 -36.96 1.46 -17.55
C ARG A 154 -37.47 2.49 -18.55
N GLN A 155 -37.73 3.72 -18.10
CA GLN A 155 -38.23 4.83 -18.91
C GLN A 155 -37.10 5.61 -19.60
N ARG A 156 -35.82 5.41 -19.23
CA ARG A 156 -34.69 6.10 -19.85
C ARG A 156 -34.34 5.41 -21.17
N GLY A 157 -34.04 6.20 -22.21
CA GLY A 157 -33.68 5.70 -23.53
C GLY A 157 -32.46 4.77 -23.59
N GLN A 158 -31.80 4.77 -24.73
CA GLN A 158 -30.58 3.98 -24.96
C GLN A 158 -29.38 4.55 -24.19
N LEU A 159 -28.44 3.68 -23.78
CA LEU A 159 -27.13 4.05 -23.26
C LEU A 159 -26.06 3.65 -24.29
N THR A 160 -25.31 4.61 -24.78
CA THR A 160 -24.27 4.41 -25.79
C THR A 160 -22.89 4.31 -25.14
N ILE A 161 -22.21 3.21 -25.43
CA ILE A 161 -20.87 2.93 -24.92
C ILE A 161 -19.90 2.90 -26.11
N ALA A 162 -18.93 3.79 -26.07
CA ALA A 162 -17.89 3.88 -27.09
C ALA A 162 -16.54 3.33 -26.59
N VAL A 163 -15.84 2.64 -27.48
CA VAL A 163 -14.44 2.26 -27.29
C VAL A 163 -13.60 2.90 -28.36
N VAL A 164 -12.62 3.69 -27.99
CA VAL A 164 -11.68 4.35 -28.90
C VAL A 164 -10.40 3.56 -28.97
N GLY A 165 -10.13 2.93 -30.10
CA GLY A 165 -8.96 2.09 -30.34
C GLY A 165 -9.29 0.72 -30.96
N GLY A 166 -9.01 0.54 -32.25
CA GLY A 166 -9.32 -0.67 -33.04
C GLY A 166 -8.26 -1.78 -32.96
N GLY A 167 -7.31 -1.71 -32.05
CA GLY A 167 -6.36 -2.81 -31.77
C GLY A 167 -7.01 -4.01 -31.09
N ALA A 168 -6.26 -5.09 -30.89
CA ALA A 168 -6.77 -6.31 -30.25
C ALA A 168 -7.39 -6.04 -28.87
N GLY A 169 -6.75 -5.20 -28.05
CA GLY A 169 -7.26 -4.85 -26.71
C GLY A 169 -8.61 -4.11 -26.73
N GLY A 170 -8.81 -3.19 -27.66
CA GLY A 170 -10.09 -2.48 -27.81
C GLY A 170 -11.22 -3.39 -28.32
N VAL A 171 -10.90 -4.27 -29.27
CA VAL A 171 -11.86 -5.26 -29.79
C VAL A 171 -12.25 -6.27 -28.71
N GLU A 172 -11.30 -6.79 -27.94
CA GLU A 172 -11.59 -7.70 -26.80
C GLU A 172 -12.42 -7.00 -25.73
N LEU A 173 -12.07 -5.74 -25.41
CA LEU A 173 -12.76 -4.98 -24.37
C LEU A 173 -14.22 -4.74 -24.70
N ILE A 174 -14.52 -4.23 -25.92
CA ILE A 174 -15.90 -3.93 -26.32
C ILE A 174 -16.77 -5.18 -26.36
N LEU A 175 -16.21 -6.30 -26.82
CA LEU A 175 -16.91 -7.60 -26.83
C LEU A 175 -17.18 -8.12 -25.41
N ALA A 176 -16.23 -7.98 -24.51
CA ALA A 176 -16.36 -8.36 -23.11
C ALA A 176 -17.39 -7.49 -22.38
N MET A 177 -17.32 -6.17 -22.56
CA MET A 177 -18.27 -5.21 -21.97
C MET A 177 -19.70 -5.48 -22.46
N GLN A 178 -19.88 -5.64 -23.76
CA GLN A 178 -21.19 -5.94 -24.34
C GLN A 178 -21.76 -7.25 -23.74
N HIS A 179 -20.97 -8.30 -23.69
CA HIS A 179 -21.39 -9.58 -23.12
C HIS A 179 -21.90 -9.38 -21.70
N ARG A 180 -21.09 -8.75 -20.83
CA ARG A 180 -21.39 -8.59 -19.41
C ARG A 180 -22.57 -7.64 -19.16
N LEU A 181 -22.59 -6.49 -19.80
CA LEU A 181 -23.63 -5.47 -19.55
C LEU A 181 -24.98 -5.93 -20.06
N ARG A 182 -25.03 -6.60 -21.25
CA ARG A 182 -26.27 -7.19 -21.75
C ARG A 182 -26.74 -8.34 -20.87
N GLN A 183 -25.85 -9.13 -20.28
CA GLN A 183 -26.21 -10.15 -19.31
C GLN A 183 -26.82 -9.52 -18.04
N VAL A 184 -26.24 -8.47 -17.51
CA VAL A 184 -26.76 -7.73 -16.33
C VAL A 184 -28.18 -7.25 -16.54
N LEU A 185 -28.52 -6.70 -17.72
CA LEU A 185 -29.88 -6.29 -18.06
C LEU A 185 -30.83 -7.49 -18.17
N ARG A 186 -30.43 -8.58 -18.84
CA ARG A 186 -31.24 -9.79 -18.93
C ARG A 186 -31.56 -10.37 -17.55
N ASP A 187 -30.55 -10.46 -16.68
CA ASP A 187 -30.71 -10.98 -15.32
C ASP A 187 -31.62 -10.08 -14.48
N GLY A 188 -31.66 -8.78 -14.79
CA GLY A 188 -32.59 -7.79 -14.20
C GLY A 188 -33.98 -7.76 -14.87
N GLY A 189 -34.25 -8.61 -15.86
CA GLY A 189 -35.52 -8.64 -16.61
C GLY A 189 -35.75 -7.43 -17.51
N ASP A 190 -34.67 -6.76 -17.97
CA ASP A 190 -34.73 -5.62 -18.87
C ASP A 190 -34.20 -5.98 -20.29
N ASN A 191 -34.51 -5.12 -21.26
CA ASN A 191 -34.12 -5.33 -22.66
C ASN A 191 -32.63 -5.01 -22.89
N PRO A 192 -31.80 -6.00 -23.25
CA PRO A 192 -30.37 -5.81 -23.51
C PRO A 192 -30.05 -4.93 -24.71
N GLU A 193 -30.99 -4.72 -25.65
CA GLU A 193 -30.80 -3.89 -26.84
C GLU A 193 -30.88 -2.38 -26.52
N ARG A 194 -31.20 -1.99 -25.29
CA ARG A 194 -31.07 -0.62 -24.79
C ARG A 194 -29.61 -0.16 -24.70
N LEU A 195 -28.65 -1.10 -24.76
CA LEU A 195 -27.23 -0.79 -24.78
C LEU A 195 -26.72 -0.82 -26.24
N THR A 196 -26.24 0.30 -26.70
CA THR A 196 -25.56 0.43 -28.00
C THR A 196 -24.04 0.49 -27.79
N PHE A 197 -23.32 -0.10 -28.74
CA PHE A 197 -21.86 -0.21 -28.65
C PHE A 197 -21.21 0.27 -29.95
N THR A 198 -20.20 1.13 -29.79
CA THR A 198 -19.51 1.75 -30.93
C THR A 198 -17.99 1.62 -30.74
N LEU A 199 -17.29 1.13 -31.75
CA LEU A 199 -15.84 1.06 -31.82
C LEU A 199 -15.31 2.08 -32.83
N LEU A 200 -14.49 3.01 -32.37
CA LEU A 200 -13.85 4.02 -33.23
C LEU A 200 -12.35 3.71 -33.37
N THR A 201 -11.83 3.81 -34.58
CA THR A 201 -10.40 3.63 -34.86
C THR A 201 -9.93 4.60 -35.94
N SER A 202 -8.74 5.17 -35.75
CA SER A 202 -8.09 6.01 -36.78
C SER A 202 -7.56 5.21 -37.97
N GLY A 203 -7.42 3.90 -37.84
CA GLY A 203 -6.96 3.02 -38.91
C GLY A 203 -8.06 2.64 -39.91
N ASN A 204 -7.65 2.18 -41.10
CA ASN A 204 -8.55 1.68 -42.14
C ASN A 204 -8.99 0.23 -41.91
N THR A 205 -8.48 -0.45 -40.87
CA THR A 205 -8.86 -1.80 -40.49
C THR A 205 -8.80 -1.93 -38.97
N ILE A 206 -9.56 -2.89 -38.44
CA ILE A 206 -9.37 -3.33 -37.02
C ILE A 206 -8.23 -4.31 -36.96
N MET A 207 -7.55 -4.37 -35.78
CA MET A 207 -6.50 -5.36 -35.47
C MET A 207 -5.37 -5.42 -36.53
N PRO A 208 -4.75 -4.30 -36.94
CA PRO A 208 -3.83 -4.23 -38.08
C PRO A 208 -2.57 -5.10 -37.93
N THR A 209 -2.21 -5.52 -36.71
CA THR A 209 -1.05 -6.38 -36.41
C THR A 209 -1.34 -7.88 -36.55
N HIS A 210 -2.58 -8.25 -36.83
CA HIS A 210 -3.01 -9.64 -37.06
C HIS A 210 -3.26 -9.93 -38.54
N ASN A 211 -3.23 -11.21 -38.93
CA ASN A 211 -3.47 -11.64 -40.30
C ASN A 211 -4.91 -11.36 -40.75
N THR A 212 -5.11 -11.32 -42.05
CA THR A 212 -6.39 -10.96 -42.67
C THR A 212 -7.55 -11.88 -42.29
N ARG A 213 -7.27 -13.18 -42.00
CA ARG A 213 -8.30 -14.13 -41.56
C ARG A 213 -8.83 -13.77 -40.18
N VAL A 214 -7.97 -13.34 -39.28
CA VAL A 214 -8.34 -12.88 -37.93
C VAL A 214 -9.10 -11.57 -38.03
N GLN A 215 -8.64 -10.62 -38.83
CA GLN A 215 -9.36 -9.36 -39.08
C GLN A 215 -10.77 -9.60 -39.61
N ALA A 216 -10.93 -10.42 -40.65
CA ALA A 216 -12.22 -10.77 -41.22
C ALA A 216 -13.14 -11.50 -40.21
N HIS A 217 -12.58 -12.37 -39.38
CA HIS A 217 -13.34 -13.06 -38.31
C HIS A 217 -13.95 -12.04 -37.33
N PHE A 218 -13.15 -11.14 -36.80
CA PHE A 218 -13.63 -10.16 -35.83
C PHE A 218 -14.53 -9.09 -36.47
N THR A 219 -14.29 -8.69 -37.69
CA THR A 219 -15.22 -7.78 -38.41
C THR A 219 -16.62 -8.39 -38.56
N LYS A 220 -16.69 -9.67 -38.94
CA LYS A 220 -17.97 -10.41 -39.00
C LYS A 220 -18.60 -10.58 -37.62
N LEU A 221 -17.81 -10.85 -36.59
CA LEU A 221 -18.31 -11.03 -35.24
C LEU A 221 -18.91 -9.71 -34.70
N LEU A 222 -18.22 -8.59 -34.84
CA LEU A 222 -18.69 -7.28 -34.39
C LEU A 222 -20.02 -6.93 -35.08
N ALA A 223 -20.12 -7.13 -36.37
CA ALA A 223 -21.36 -6.92 -37.11
C ALA A 223 -22.52 -7.82 -36.64
N ARG A 224 -22.26 -9.11 -36.41
CA ARG A 224 -23.26 -10.07 -35.84
C ARG A 224 -23.77 -9.68 -34.46
N ARG A 225 -22.93 -9.00 -33.67
CA ARG A 225 -23.27 -8.54 -32.33
C ARG A 225 -23.86 -7.12 -32.30
N ASN A 226 -24.15 -6.53 -33.43
CA ASN A 226 -24.64 -5.16 -33.53
C ASN A 226 -23.71 -4.16 -32.84
N ILE A 227 -22.39 -4.29 -33.05
CA ILE A 227 -21.38 -3.31 -32.63
C ILE A 227 -21.01 -2.50 -33.87
N THR A 228 -21.27 -1.21 -33.80
CA THR A 228 -20.96 -0.27 -34.93
C THR A 228 -19.45 0.01 -34.93
N VAL A 229 -18.81 -0.11 -36.10
CA VAL A 229 -17.38 0.15 -36.25
C VAL A 229 -17.16 1.33 -37.20
N HIS A 230 -16.49 2.38 -36.72
CA HIS A 230 -16.09 3.54 -37.51
C HIS A 230 -14.58 3.51 -37.77
N LEU A 231 -14.24 3.24 -39.03
CA LEU A 231 -12.86 3.26 -39.54
C LEU A 231 -12.47 4.68 -39.95
N GLY A 232 -11.18 5.03 -39.89
CA GLY A 232 -10.66 6.36 -40.20
C GLY A 232 -11.16 7.45 -39.24
N ALA A 233 -11.74 7.08 -38.10
CA ALA A 233 -12.29 8.00 -37.11
C ALA A 233 -11.21 8.32 -36.03
N LYS A 234 -10.38 9.35 -36.27
CA LYS A 234 -9.40 9.82 -35.30
C LYS A 234 -10.10 10.77 -34.33
N VAL A 235 -10.44 10.30 -33.13
CA VAL A 235 -11.00 11.13 -32.06
C VAL A 235 -9.94 12.14 -31.57
N SER A 236 -10.32 13.41 -31.50
CA SER A 236 -9.47 14.56 -31.18
C SER A 236 -9.99 15.37 -29.98
N ALA A 237 -11.27 15.28 -29.62
CA ALA A 237 -11.86 15.96 -28.49
C ALA A 237 -13.06 15.18 -27.92
N LEU A 238 -13.41 15.46 -26.67
CA LEU A 238 -14.53 14.89 -25.95
C LEU A 238 -15.38 16.01 -25.36
N SER A 239 -16.69 15.84 -25.41
CA SER A 239 -17.64 16.65 -24.64
C SER A 239 -18.66 15.73 -23.95
N PRO A 240 -19.42 16.19 -22.97
CA PRO A 240 -20.42 15.36 -22.32
C PRO A 240 -21.39 14.74 -23.31
N GLY A 241 -21.43 13.42 -23.40
CA GLY A 241 -22.28 12.66 -24.31
C GLY A 241 -21.82 12.59 -25.78
N CYS A 242 -20.63 13.15 -26.14
CA CYS A 242 -20.23 13.23 -27.55
C CYS A 242 -18.72 13.09 -27.74
N LEU A 243 -18.34 12.39 -28.83
CA LEU A 243 -16.98 12.26 -29.35
C LEU A 243 -16.82 13.10 -30.62
N HIS A 244 -15.71 13.86 -30.70
CA HIS A 244 -15.38 14.67 -31.87
C HIS A 244 -14.14 14.11 -32.57
N THR A 245 -14.17 13.99 -33.87
CA THR A 245 -13.04 13.53 -34.67
C THR A 245 -12.33 14.68 -35.39
N ALA A 246 -11.07 14.45 -35.72
CA ALA A 246 -10.23 15.45 -36.37
C ALA A 246 -10.76 15.92 -37.76
N ASP A 247 -11.63 15.13 -38.38
CA ASP A 247 -12.29 15.45 -39.67
C ASP A 247 -13.69 16.10 -39.49
N GLY A 248 -14.03 16.48 -38.25
CA GLY A 248 -15.27 17.20 -37.93
C GLY A 248 -16.49 16.32 -37.71
N ARG A 249 -16.41 15.00 -37.81
CA ARG A 249 -17.53 14.10 -37.46
C ARG A 249 -17.74 14.02 -35.98
N THR A 250 -18.98 13.80 -35.54
CA THR A 250 -19.39 13.63 -34.16
C THR A 250 -20.09 12.30 -33.95
N TYR A 251 -19.95 11.72 -32.74
CA TYR A 251 -20.54 10.44 -32.38
C TYR A 251 -21.06 10.52 -30.96
N ASP A 252 -22.28 10.04 -30.73
CA ASP A 252 -22.87 9.99 -29.39
C ASP A 252 -22.19 8.90 -28.55
N ALA A 253 -21.85 9.23 -27.31
CA ALA A 253 -21.30 8.31 -26.35
C ALA A 253 -21.53 8.80 -24.90
N ASP A 254 -22.36 8.08 -24.15
CA ASP A 254 -22.56 8.33 -22.73
C ASP A 254 -21.34 7.90 -21.91
N GLU A 255 -20.62 6.86 -22.38
CA GLU A 255 -19.39 6.34 -21.77
C GLU A 255 -18.34 6.10 -22.83
N THR A 256 -17.12 6.57 -22.57
CA THR A 256 -16.00 6.42 -23.51
C THR A 256 -14.83 5.72 -22.85
N MET A 257 -14.49 4.51 -23.36
CA MET A 257 -13.29 3.76 -22.96
C MET A 257 -12.15 4.06 -23.93
N TRP A 258 -10.99 4.43 -23.39
CA TRP A 258 -9.83 4.85 -24.18
C TRP A 258 -8.75 3.79 -24.23
N VAL A 259 -8.53 3.18 -25.40
CA VAL A 259 -7.62 2.04 -25.64
C VAL A 259 -6.70 2.35 -26.82
N THR A 260 -6.25 3.59 -26.96
CA THR A 260 -5.40 4.02 -28.07
C THR A 260 -3.92 3.75 -27.80
N GLN A 261 -3.07 4.23 -28.73
CA GLN A 261 -1.63 4.12 -28.65
C GLN A 261 -1.10 4.60 -27.29
N ALA A 262 -0.15 3.84 -26.76
CA ALA A 262 0.47 4.06 -25.50
C ALA A 262 1.69 4.99 -25.63
N ALA A 263 1.90 5.83 -24.61
CA ALA A 263 3.08 6.68 -24.46
C ALA A 263 3.86 6.30 -23.20
N GLY A 264 5.12 6.73 -23.12
CA GLY A 264 5.92 6.65 -21.90
C GLY A 264 5.39 7.62 -20.84
N ALA A 265 5.61 7.30 -19.57
CA ALA A 265 5.22 8.16 -18.47
C ALA A 265 5.88 9.55 -18.56
N GLY A 266 5.12 10.63 -18.33
CA GLY A 266 5.57 12.02 -18.53
C GLY A 266 6.82 12.39 -17.71
N TRP A 267 6.95 11.87 -16.49
CA TRP A 267 8.10 12.11 -15.62
C TRP A 267 9.44 11.62 -16.18
N LEU A 268 9.42 10.67 -17.12
CA LEU A 268 10.64 10.16 -17.77
C LEU A 268 11.37 11.25 -18.56
N LYS A 269 10.66 12.26 -19.08
CA LYS A 269 11.26 13.37 -19.84
C LYS A 269 12.28 14.17 -19.01
N GLN A 270 12.13 14.17 -17.68
CA GLN A 270 12.98 14.91 -16.76
C GLN A 270 14.20 14.09 -16.26
N THR A 271 14.29 12.81 -16.59
CA THR A 271 15.36 11.92 -16.09
C THR A 271 16.67 12.05 -16.88
N GLY A 272 16.66 12.69 -18.05
CA GLY A 272 17.78 12.74 -18.96
C GLY A 272 18.16 11.39 -19.58
N LEU A 273 17.28 10.37 -19.49
CA LEU A 273 17.42 9.12 -20.23
C LEU A 273 17.09 9.33 -21.70
N ALA A 274 17.75 8.62 -22.59
CA ALA A 274 17.39 8.62 -24.00
C ALA A 274 16.02 7.95 -24.18
N LEU A 275 15.07 8.73 -24.70
CA LEU A 275 13.71 8.29 -25.01
C LEU A 275 13.51 8.28 -26.54
N ASP A 276 12.51 7.52 -27.01
CA ASP A 276 11.99 7.67 -28.37
C ASP A 276 10.92 8.77 -28.43
N ASP A 277 10.36 9.04 -29.62
CA ASP A 277 9.39 10.11 -29.85
C ASP A 277 8.09 9.94 -29.07
N ALA A 278 7.76 8.70 -28.66
CA ALA A 278 6.60 8.37 -27.83
C ALA A 278 6.94 8.37 -26.32
N GLY A 279 8.18 8.73 -25.94
CA GLY A 279 8.61 8.82 -24.54
C GLY A 279 9.01 7.50 -23.90
N PHE A 280 9.26 6.45 -24.69
CA PHE A 280 9.75 5.16 -24.18
C PHE A 280 11.26 5.14 -24.03
N ILE A 281 11.73 4.46 -22.98
CA ILE A 281 13.18 4.35 -22.67
C ILE A 281 13.88 3.52 -23.75
N ARG A 282 14.88 4.10 -24.40
CA ARG A 282 15.74 3.39 -25.35
C ARG A 282 16.67 2.44 -24.63
N VAL A 283 16.57 1.16 -24.95
CA VAL A 283 17.38 0.09 -24.35
C VAL A 283 18.17 -0.66 -25.40
N ASN A 284 19.33 -1.19 -24.95
CA ASN A 284 20.16 -2.11 -25.73
C ASN A 284 19.65 -3.56 -25.62
N ALA A 285 20.34 -4.49 -26.29
CA ALA A 285 20.02 -5.92 -26.25
C ALA A 285 20.20 -6.57 -24.86
N GLN A 286 20.83 -5.91 -23.91
CA GLN A 286 21.01 -6.35 -22.53
C GLN A 286 19.89 -5.83 -21.60
N LEU A 287 18.91 -5.10 -22.13
CA LEU A 287 17.84 -4.39 -21.40
C LEU A 287 18.36 -3.23 -20.53
N GLN A 288 19.56 -2.73 -20.81
CA GLN A 288 20.13 -1.54 -20.19
C GLN A 288 19.71 -0.29 -20.97
N SER A 289 19.49 0.82 -20.26
CA SER A 289 19.39 2.12 -20.91
C SER A 289 20.64 2.40 -21.74
N VAL A 290 20.46 2.98 -22.93
CA VAL A 290 21.59 3.39 -23.77
C VAL A 290 22.33 4.60 -23.19
N THR A 291 21.75 5.29 -22.22
CA THR A 291 22.32 6.47 -21.56
C THR A 291 23.11 6.11 -20.31
N ASP A 292 22.59 5.15 -19.51
CA ASP A 292 23.15 4.82 -18.21
C ASP A 292 23.13 3.30 -17.99
N PRO A 293 24.30 2.64 -17.90
CA PRO A 293 24.39 1.19 -17.80
C PRO A 293 23.93 0.64 -16.43
N THR A 294 23.74 1.49 -15.41
CA THR A 294 23.19 1.10 -14.10
C THR A 294 21.65 1.05 -14.10
N ILE A 295 21.03 1.58 -15.16
CA ILE A 295 19.57 1.64 -15.31
C ILE A 295 19.10 0.63 -16.36
N TYR A 296 18.21 -0.24 -15.96
CA TYR A 296 17.54 -1.25 -16.79
C TYR A 296 16.09 -0.86 -17.03
N ALA A 297 15.52 -1.32 -18.13
CA ALA A 297 14.08 -1.22 -18.34
C ALA A 297 13.54 -2.46 -19.06
N ALA A 298 12.27 -2.79 -18.79
CA ALA A 298 11.61 -3.95 -19.40
C ALA A 298 10.09 -3.71 -19.59
N GLY A 299 9.50 -4.51 -20.47
CA GLY A 299 8.06 -4.43 -20.79
C GLY A 299 7.71 -3.25 -21.71
N ASP A 300 6.46 -2.80 -21.64
CA ASP A 300 5.92 -1.81 -22.58
C ASP A 300 6.61 -0.44 -22.52
N ILE A 301 7.30 -0.11 -21.41
CA ILE A 301 8.05 1.14 -21.25
C ILE A 301 9.32 1.22 -22.12
N THR A 302 9.75 0.13 -22.75
CA THR A 302 11.02 0.06 -23.48
C THR A 302 10.86 0.29 -24.98
N SER A 303 11.82 0.99 -25.58
CA SER A 303 12.05 1.06 -27.01
C SER A 303 13.41 0.42 -27.34
N PHE A 304 13.40 -0.65 -28.13
CA PHE A 304 14.63 -1.33 -28.51
C PHE A 304 15.36 -0.57 -29.60
N ALA A 305 16.63 -0.26 -29.37
CA ALA A 305 17.45 0.48 -30.34
C ALA A 305 17.63 -0.27 -31.66
N GLU A 306 17.69 -1.62 -31.61
CA GLU A 306 17.93 -2.45 -32.81
C GLU A 306 16.65 -2.71 -33.62
N ARG A 307 15.51 -2.83 -32.96
CA ARG A 307 14.22 -3.17 -33.60
C ARG A 307 13.03 -2.82 -32.76
N PRO A 308 12.06 -2.05 -33.26
CA PRO A 308 10.80 -1.80 -32.55
C PRO A 308 10.07 -3.11 -32.20
N LEU A 309 9.56 -3.20 -30.97
CA LEU A 309 8.74 -4.31 -30.51
C LEU A 309 7.31 -3.80 -30.24
N GLU A 310 6.34 -4.67 -30.49
CA GLU A 310 4.96 -4.38 -30.11
C GLU A 310 4.82 -4.30 -28.58
N LYS A 311 3.95 -3.41 -28.13
CA LYS A 311 3.60 -3.24 -26.71
C LYS A 311 2.59 -4.31 -26.30
N ALA A 312 3.08 -5.53 -26.06
CA ALA A 312 2.26 -6.69 -25.73
C ALA A 312 2.81 -7.43 -24.52
N GLY A 313 1.91 -7.87 -23.64
CA GLY A 313 2.26 -8.54 -22.37
C GLY A 313 3.19 -9.75 -22.52
N VAL A 314 3.13 -10.46 -23.67
CA VAL A 314 4.02 -11.60 -23.96
C VAL A 314 5.50 -11.21 -23.99
N PHE A 315 5.84 -10.00 -24.47
CA PHE A 315 7.21 -9.51 -24.46
C PHE A 315 7.65 -9.17 -23.03
N ALA A 316 6.80 -8.48 -22.26
CA ALA A 316 7.08 -8.16 -20.87
C ALA A 316 7.35 -9.43 -20.04
N VAL A 317 6.52 -10.47 -20.17
CA VAL A 317 6.71 -11.75 -19.48
C VAL A 317 8.01 -12.43 -19.90
N ARG A 318 8.37 -12.39 -21.19
CA ARG A 318 9.61 -13.02 -21.68
C ARG A 318 10.88 -12.26 -21.36
N MET A 319 10.81 -10.95 -21.10
CA MET A 319 11.92 -10.15 -20.60
C MET A 319 12.28 -10.47 -19.15
N THR A 320 11.40 -11.08 -18.36
CA THR A 320 11.62 -11.42 -16.94
C THR A 320 12.95 -12.15 -16.70
N LYS A 321 13.17 -13.29 -17.37
CA LYS A 321 14.35 -14.12 -17.14
C LYS A 321 15.65 -13.43 -17.57
N PRO A 322 15.76 -12.84 -18.78
CA PRO A 322 16.91 -12.03 -19.19
C PRO A 322 17.19 -10.87 -18.22
N LEU A 323 16.15 -10.12 -17.82
CA LEU A 323 16.29 -9.01 -16.88
C LEU A 323 16.85 -9.48 -15.53
N ALA A 324 16.22 -10.46 -14.89
CA ALA A 324 16.67 -10.99 -13.60
C ALA A 324 18.10 -11.55 -13.68
N THR A 325 18.45 -12.20 -14.79
CA THR A 325 19.81 -12.69 -15.02
C THR A 325 20.79 -11.54 -15.13
N ASN A 326 20.47 -10.50 -15.90
CA ASN A 326 21.37 -9.37 -16.14
C ASN A 326 21.52 -8.49 -14.89
N LEU A 327 20.46 -8.28 -14.11
CA LEU A 327 20.52 -7.60 -12.81
C LEU A 327 21.47 -8.34 -11.84
N ARG A 328 21.36 -9.68 -11.72
CA ARG A 328 22.30 -10.49 -10.91
C ARG A 328 23.73 -10.39 -11.39
N ARG A 329 23.93 -10.49 -12.71
CA ARG A 329 25.26 -10.41 -13.31
C ARG A 329 25.90 -9.04 -13.09
N ALA A 330 25.11 -7.96 -13.19
CA ALA A 330 25.57 -6.62 -12.89
C ALA A 330 25.98 -6.45 -11.43
N LEU A 331 25.17 -6.93 -10.48
CA LEU A 331 25.51 -6.96 -9.05
C LEU A 331 26.82 -7.73 -8.77
N GLN A 332 27.08 -8.79 -9.55
CA GLN A 332 28.30 -9.61 -9.44
C GLN A 332 29.47 -9.12 -10.31
N GLY A 333 29.36 -7.96 -10.95
CA GLY A 333 30.40 -7.45 -11.88
C GLY A 333 30.61 -8.27 -13.14
N LYS A 334 29.64 -9.14 -13.52
CA LYS A 334 29.76 -10.03 -14.68
C LYS A 334 29.11 -9.40 -15.91
N ARG A 335 29.61 -9.72 -17.09
CA ARG A 335 29.04 -9.25 -18.36
C ARG A 335 27.60 -9.68 -18.53
N ALA A 336 26.74 -8.76 -18.95
CA ALA A 336 25.32 -9.02 -19.21
C ALA A 336 25.13 -9.97 -20.42
N THR A 337 24.02 -10.68 -20.44
CA THR A 337 23.61 -11.57 -21.53
C THR A 337 22.64 -10.87 -22.48
N THR A 338 22.73 -11.22 -23.76
CA THR A 338 21.88 -10.64 -24.81
C THR A 338 20.48 -11.24 -24.78
N TYR A 339 19.46 -10.39 -24.72
CA TYR A 339 18.06 -10.76 -24.96
C TYR A 339 17.77 -10.73 -26.47
N ARG A 340 17.25 -11.81 -27.01
CA ARG A 340 16.80 -11.91 -28.40
C ARG A 340 15.29 -12.04 -28.43
N PRO A 341 14.55 -10.96 -28.76
CA PRO A 341 13.09 -11.02 -28.80
C PRO A 341 12.60 -11.93 -29.93
N GLN A 342 11.54 -12.67 -29.65
CA GLN A 342 10.92 -13.55 -30.66
C GLN A 342 10.33 -12.74 -31.83
N ARG A 343 10.37 -13.34 -33.02
CA ARG A 343 9.78 -12.76 -34.23
C ARG A 343 8.29 -13.08 -34.39
N ARG A 344 7.81 -14.20 -33.84
CA ARG A 344 6.40 -14.63 -33.89
C ARG A 344 5.95 -15.07 -32.51
N TRP A 345 4.74 -14.70 -32.12
CA TRP A 345 4.13 -15.10 -30.86
C TRP A 345 2.72 -15.58 -31.09
N LEU A 346 2.20 -16.34 -30.14
CA LEU A 346 0.81 -16.78 -30.10
C LEU A 346 -0.01 -15.70 -29.36
N ALA A 347 -1.02 -15.15 -30.04
CA ALA A 347 -2.06 -14.32 -29.43
C ALA A 347 -3.32 -15.18 -29.28
N LEU A 348 -3.94 -15.15 -28.09
CA LEU A 348 -5.21 -15.80 -27.79
C LEU A 348 -6.22 -14.71 -27.44
N ILE A 349 -7.10 -14.37 -28.39
CA ILE A 349 -7.96 -13.21 -28.37
C ILE A 349 -9.38 -13.65 -28.02
N SER A 350 -9.92 -13.16 -26.91
CA SER A 350 -11.23 -13.50 -26.38
C SER A 350 -12.34 -12.77 -27.14
N THR A 351 -13.52 -13.41 -27.27
CA THR A 351 -14.72 -12.81 -27.83
C THR A 351 -15.75 -12.40 -26.79
N GLY A 352 -15.40 -12.47 -25.50
CA GLY A 352 -16.27 -12.10 -24.38
C GLY A 352 -17.17 -13.23 -23.86
N ASP A 353 -17.42 -14.28 -24.62
CA ASP A 353 -18.38 -15.37 -24.37
C ASP A 353 -17.72 -16.75 -24.31
N ARG A 354 -16.67 -16.97 -23.56
CA ARG A 354 -15.95 -18.24 -23.46
C ARG A 354 -15.58 -18.87 -24.82
N PHE A 355 -15.35 -18.01 -25.79
CA PHE A 355 -14.85 -18.35 -27.11
C PHE A 355 -13.60 -17.51 -27.40
N ALA A 356 -12.62 -18.05 -28.13
CA ALA A 356 -11.39 -17.32 -28.44
C ALA A 356 -10.85 -17.67 -29.82
N VAL A 357 -10.05 -16.76 -30.36
CA VAL A 357 -9.32 -16.90 -31.62
C VAL A 357 -7.84 -16.93 -31.32
N ALA A 358 -7.17 -18.00 -31.72
CA ALA A 358 -5.71 -18.12 -31.69
C ALA A 358 -5.14 -17.55 -32.99
N SER A 359 -4.08 -16.72 -32.87
CA SER A 359 -3.37 -16.11 -34.01
C SER A 359 -1.87 -16.30 -33.84
N ARG A 360 -1.20 -16.86 -34.85
CA ARG A 360 0.26 -16.98 -34.88
C ARG A 360 0.79 -16.89 -36.31
N GLY A 361 1.32 -15.75 -36.70
CA GLY A 361 1.68 -15.50 -38.11
C GLY A 361 0.45 -15.66 -39.01
N GLU A 362 0.52 -16.50 -40.04
CA GLU A 362 -0.60 -16.77 -40.96
C GLU A 362 -1.62 -17.78 -40.43
N LEU A 363 -1.32 -18.48 -39.33
CA LEU A 363 -2.20 -19.50 -38.75
C LEU A 363 -3.21 -18.87 -37.80
N SER A 364 -4.48 -19.28 -37.92
CA SER A 364 -5.55 -18.92 -36.99
C SER A 364 -6.50 -20.09 -36.75
N PHE A 365 -6.91 -20.25 -35.50
CA PHE A 365 -7.90 -21.23 -35.05
C PHE A 365 -8.87 -20.53 -34.13
N ALA A 366 -10.13 -20.99 -34.12
CA ALA A 366 -11.15 -20.40 -33.27
C ALA A 366 -12.03 -21.48 -32.62
N GLY A 367 -12.53 -21.23 -31.44
CA GLY A 367 -13.43 -22.17 -30.76
C GLY A 367 -13.44 -22.01 -29.24
N GLU A 368 -14.39 -22.70 -28.60
CA GLU A 368 -14.45 -22.80 -27.14
C GLU A 368 -13.21 -23.52 -26.58
N TRP A 369 -12.69 -24.54 -27.29
CA TRP A 369 -11.48 -25.22 -26.89
C TRP A 369 -10.25 -24.31 -26.85
N VAL A 370 -10.19 -23.27 -27.74
CA VAL A 370 -9.15 -22.24 -27.73
C VAL A 370 -9.28 -21.38 -26.48
N TRP A 371 -10.52 -21.07 -26.07
CA TRP A 371 -10.76 -20.33 -24.84
C TRP A 371 -10.35 -21.16 -23.61
N ARG A 372 -10.70 -22.46 -23.54
CA ARG A 372 -10.25 -23.35 -22.47
C ARG A 372 -8.73 -23.46 -22.41
N TRP A 373 -8.07 -23.49 -23.56
CA TRP A 373 -6.62 -23.48 -23.64
C TRP A 373 -6.02 -22.17 -23.14
N LYS A 374 -6.61 -21.02 -23.52
CA LYS A 374 -6.25 -19.70 -22.99
C LYS A 374 -6.41 -19.67 -21.47
N ASP A 375 -7.56 -20.06 -20.95
CA ASP A 375 -7.86 -20.09 -19.50
C ASP A 375 -6.84 -20.93 -18.73
N TYR A 376 -6.48 -22.11 -19.24
CA TYR A 376 -5.46 -22.97 -18.64
C TYR A 376 -4.08 -22.28 -18.57
N ILE A 377 -3.64 -21.64 -19.65
CA ILE A 377 -2.35 -20.93 -19.71
C ILE A 377 -2.34 -19.77 -18.70
N ASP A 378 -3.40 -18.96 -18.71
CA ASP A 378 -3.51 -17.76 -17.90
C ASP A 378 -3.59 -18.13 -16.41
N ARG A 379 -4.44 -19.07 -16.01
CA ARG A 379 -4.52 -19.56 -14.62
C ARG A 379 -3.21 -20.19 -14.17
N ARG A 380 -2.52 -20.95 -15.02
CA ARG A 380 -1.20 -21.51 -14.71
C ARG A 380 -0.15 -20.42 -14.50
N PHE A 381 -0.26 -19.31 -15.25
CA PHE A 381 0.62 -18.16 -15.05
C PHE A 381 0.34 -17.50 -13.71
N MET A 382 -0.92 -17.16 -13.42
CA MET A 382 -1.34 -16.49 -12.19
C MET A 382 -1.06 -17.32 -10.93
N LYS A 383 -1.26 -18.64 -11.01
CA LYS A 383 -0.96 -19.56 -9.90
C LYS A 383 0.47 -19.40 -9.37
N ARG A 384 1.43 -19.04 -10.19
CA ARG A 384 2.83 -18.83 -9.78
C ARG A 384 3.02 -17.66 -8.80
N PHE A 385 2.09 -16.71 -8.80
CA PHE A 385 2.15 -15.49 -8.00
C PHE A 385 1.09 -15.48 -6.89
N ASN A 386 -0.02 -16.14 -7.09
CA ASN A 386 -1.11 -16.21 -6.12
C ASN A 386 -0.96 -17.39 -5.15
N ASP A 387 -0.40 -18.52 -5.59
CA ASP A 387 -0.08 -19.68 -4.75
C ASP A 387 1.42 -19.65 -4.41
N LEU A 388 1.80 -18.73 -3.53
CA LEU A 388 3.18 -18.68 -3.05
C LEU A 388 3.44 -19.88 -2.12
N PRO A 389 4.57 -20.58 -2.26
CA PRO A 389 4.93 -21.65 -1.34
C PRO A 389 5.12 -21.09 0.07
N PRO A 390 4.88 -21.89 1.14
CA PRO A 390 5.12 -21.43 2.49
C PRO A 390 6.57 -20.94 2.61
N MET A 391 6.74 -19.77 3.24
CA MET A 391 8.06 -19.23 3.51
C MET A 391 8.79 -20.25 4.38
N ARG A 392 9.89 -20.79 3.88
CA ARG A 392 10.83 -21.51 4.73
C ARG A 392 11.40 -20.47 5.69
N MET A 393 11.07 -20.57 6.97
CA MET A 393 11.83 -19.88 7.99
C MET A 393 13.29 -20.22 7.71
N ALA A 394 14.12 -19.20 7.46
CA ALA A 394 15.53 -19.41 7.25
C ALA A 394 16.05 -20.18 8.46
N GLY A 395 16.24 -21.48 8.30
CA GLY A 395 16.92 -22.30 9.29
C GLY A 395 18.29 -21.65 9.50
N ILE A 396 18.78 -21.70 10.72
CA ILE A 396 20.13 -21.34 11.08
C ILE A 396 21.06 -21.74 9.92
N PRO A 397 21.81 -20.80 9.32
CA PRO A 397 22.64 -21.12 8.16
C PRO A 397 23.54 -22.27 8.49
N THR A 398 23.32 -23.44 7.91
CA THR A 398 24.32 -24.48 7.88
C THR A 398 25.52 -23.92 7.11
N SER A 399 26.71 -24.09 7.62
CA SER A 399 28.01 -23.51 7.26
C SER A 399 28.48 -23.62 5.79
N SER A 400 27.58 -23.79 4.84
CA SER A 400 27.85 -23.90 3.39
C SER A 400 27.25 -22.76 2.55
N SER A 401 26.82 -21.63 3.15
CA SER A 401 26.41 -20.46 2.36
C SER A 401 27.66 -19.87 1.70
N ARG A 402 27.78 -20.03 0.39
CA ARG A 402 28.74 -19.27 -0.43
C ARG A 402 28.57 -17.79 -0.09
N GLY A 403 29.64 -17.13 0.38
CA GLY A 403 29.63 -15.69 0.68
C GLY A 403 29.09 -14.87 -0.49
N ALA A 404 28.68 -13.66 -0.23
CA ALA A 404 28.18 -12.73 -1.24
C ALA A 404 29.17 -12.64 -2.40
N GLN A 405 28.71 -12.96 -3.63
CA GLN A 405 29.54 -12.87 -4.85
C GLN A 405 29.36 -11.49 -5.52
N LEU A 406 29.24 -10.43 -4.71
CA LEU A 406 29.05 -9.06 -5.20
C LEU A 406 30.38 -8.46 -5.66
N ALA A 407 30.31 -7.58 -6.65
CA ALA A 407 31.44 -6.75 -7.04
C ALA A 407 31.60 -5.62 -6.02
N LEU A 408 32.57 -5.78 -5.14
CA LEU A 408 32.96 -4.80 -4.13
C LEU A 408 34.35 -4.26 -4.44
N ASN A 409 34.57 -2.99 -4.19
CA ASN A 409 35.92 -2.42 -4.18
C ASN A 409 36.65 -2.82 -2.89
N ALA A 410 37.92 -2.43 -2.75
CA ALA A 410 38.73 -2.81 -1.59
C ALA A 410 38.20 -2.23 -0.28
N GLU A 411 37.74 -0.98 -0.31
CA GLU A 411 37.15 -0.28 0.85
C GLU A 411 35.83 -0.90 1.28
N GLU A 412 34.91 -1.14 0.33
CA GLU A 412 33.64 -1.83 0.59
C GLU A 412 33.86 -3.26 1.11
N SER A 413 34.89 -3.96 0.61
CA SER A 413 35.24 -5.31 1.10
C SER A 413 35.73 -5.29 2.54
N MET A 414 36.56 -4.32 2.92
CA MET A 414 36.99 -4.13 4.29
C MET A 414 35.83 -3.78 5.20
N ALA A 415 35.00 -2.81 4.83
CA ALA A 415 33.80 -2.42 5.59
C ALA A 415 32.80 -3.59 5.75
N ALA A 416 32.62 -4.44 4.73
CA ALA A 416 31.79 -5.64 4.83
C ALA A 416 32.36 -6.67 5.80
N ILE A 417 33.69 -6.83 5.87
CA ILE A 417 34.37 -7.69 6.86
C ILE A 417 34.18 -7.12 8.26
N GLU A 418 34.41 -5.82 8.44
CA GLU A 418 34.21 -5.13 9.71
C GLU A 418 32.77 -5.26 10.20
N ALA A 419 31.78 -5.10 9.32
CA ALA A 419 30.37 -5.27 9.61
C ALA A 419 29.99 -6.69 10.08
N THR A 420 30.82 -7.71 9.78
CA THR A 420 30.59 -9.12 10.15
C THR A 420 31.46 -9.59 11.32
N THR A 421 32.46 -8.80 11.75
CA THR A 421 33.34 -9.16 12.89
C THR A 421 32.58 -9.04 14.21
N MET A 422 33.16 -9.65 15.27
CA MET A 422 32.63 -9.59 16.63
C MET A 422 32.48 -8.13 17.08
N ARG A 423 31.27 -7.76 17.51
CA ARG A 423 30.96 -6.41 17.98
C ARG A 423 31.00 -6.34 19.48
N CYS A 424 31.58 -5.26 19.98
CA CYS A 424 31.57 -4.95 21.39
C CYS A 424 30.16 -4.55 21.85
N GLY A 425 29.80 -4.92 23.09
CA GLY A 425 28.61 -4.40 23.75
C GLY A 425 28.86 -3.05 24.44
N GLY A 426 27.86 -2.52 25.09
CA GLY A 426 27.94 -1.25 25.82
C GLY A 426 28.23 -0.05 24.89
N CYS A 427 29.08 0.85 25.33
CA CYS A 427 29.40 2.06 24.54
C CYS A 427 30.04 1.78 23.18
N GLY A 428 30.66 0.61 22.99
CA GLY A 428 31.21 0.17 21.70
C GLY A 428 30.15 -0.23 20.66
N ALA A 429 28.88 -0.33 21.04
CA ALA A 429 27.75 -0.64 20.15
C ALA A 429 27.06 0.61 19.59
N LYS A 430 27.57 1.81 19.81
CA LYS A 430 27.03 3.04 19.24
C LYS A 430 27.29 3.11 17.73
N VAL A 431 26.36 3.68 16.99
CA VAL A 431 26.59 4.09 15.59
C VAL A 431 27.69 5.16 15.56
N GLY A 432 28.61 5.08 14.61
CA GLY A 432 29.72 6.01 14.51
C GLY A 432 29.27 7.48 14.41
N SER A 433 29.96 8.38 15.10
CA SER A 433 29.57 9.80 15.21
C SER A 433 29.42 10.49 13.86
N THR A 434 30.26 10.18 12.87
CA THR A 434 30.19 10.74 11.51
C THR A 434 28.91 10.31 10.77
N VAL A 435 28.52 9.03 10.88
CA VAL A 435 27.30 8.47 10.28
C VAL A 435 26.08 9.12 10.95
N LEU A 436 26.07 9.19 12.30
CA LEU A 436 25.00 9.80 13.05
C LEU A 436 24.82 11.28 12.69
N SER A 437 25.91 12.06 12.67
CA SER A 437 25.87 13.47 12.33
C SER A 437 25.28 13.71 10.93
N ARG A 438 25.73 12.95 9.91
CA ARG A 438 25.20 13.08 8.53
C ARG A 438 23.73 12.69 8.44
N ALA A 439 23.30 11.60 9.09
CA ALA A 439 21.91 11.18 9.11
C ALA A 439 20.98 12.20 9.75
N LEU A 440 21.44 12.95 10.73
CA LEU A 440 20.65 13.98 11.45
C LEU A 440 20.73 15.38 10.85
N THR A 441 21.66 15.63 9.90
CA THR A 441 21.94 16.99 9.37
C THR A 441 20.70 17.64 8.75
N ASN A 442 19.83 16.86 8.10
CA ASN A 442 18.66 17.38 7.39
C ASN A 442 17.37 17.32 8.21
N LEU A 443 17.44 16.92 9.48
CA LEU A 443 16.27 16.93 10.35
C LEU A 443 15.95 18.36 10.78
N ALA A 444 14.70 18.72 10.70
CA ALA A 444 14.18 20.01 11.11
C ALA A 444 13.07 19.84 12.17
N PRO A 445 13.42 19.57 13.44
CA PRO A 445 12.46 19.56 14.53
C PRO A 445 11.80 20.94 14.67
N VAL A 446 10.53 20.95 15.07
CA VAL A 446 9.82 22.22 15.35
C VAL A 446 10.51 22.97 16.48
N ASP A 447 10.61 24.30 16.34
CA ASP A 447 11.20 25.16 17.35
C ASP A 447 10.33 25.24 18.60
N ASN A 448 10.97 25.24 19.78
CA ASN A 448 10.31 25.35 21.07
C ASN A 448 11.15 26.22 22.00
N SER A 449 10.59 27.35 22.45
CA SER A 449 11.26 28.31 23.33
C SER A 449 11.63 27.76 24.73
N ASP A 450 11.00 26.64 25.12
CA ASP A 450 11.32 25.97 26.38
C ASP A 450 12.52 25.03 26.26
N VAL A 451 12.99 24.72 25.05
CA VAL A 451 14.21 23.96 24.83
C VAL A 451 15.43 24.89 24.91
N LEU A 452 16.16 24.78 25.98
CA LEU A 452 17.35 25.61 26.25
C LEU A 452 18.63 24.99 25.67
N VAL A 453 18.71 23.64 25.69
CA VAL A 453 19.76 22.83 25.04
C VAL A 453 19.09 21.67 24.33
N GLY A 454 19.35 21.50 23.03
CA GLY A 454 18.74 20.48 22.19
C GLY A 454 19.55 20.19 20.93
N LEU A 455 18.93 19.64 19.88
CA LEU A 455 19.62 19.18 18.66
C LEU A 455 20.34 20.26 17.86
N HIS A 456 20.00 21.55 18.00
CA HIS A 456 20.70 22.65 17.31
C HIS A 456 22.11 22.87 17.84
N ALA A 457 22.32 22.63 19.15
CA ALA A 457 23.62 22.69 19.81
C ALA A 457 23.67 21.54 20.81
N PRO A 458 23.90 20.30 20.34
CA PRO A 458 23.81 19.11 21.17
C PRO A 458 24.92 19.08 22.23
N ASP A 459 24.54 18.70 23.45
CA ASP A 459 25.42 18.47 24.60
C ASP A 459 25.12 17.08 25.16
N ASP A 460 25.69 16.73 26.31
CA ASP A 460 25.49 15.42 26.98
C ASP A 460 24.00 15.14 27.27
N ALA A 461 23.19 16.18 27.51
CA ALA A 461 21.76 16.08 27.70
C ALA A 461 21.01 17.32 27.18
N ALA A 462 19.74 17.13 26.81
CA ALA A 462 18.83 18.25 26.52
C ALA A 462 18.42 18.93 27.84
N VAL A 463 18.26 20.24 27.81
CA VAL A 463 17.74 21.06 28.93
C VAL A 463 16.43 21.69 28.48
N VAL A 464 15.35 21.36 29.19
CA VAL A 464 14.00 21.79 28.86
C VAL A 464 13.37 22.47 30.07
N ARG A 465 12.79 23.67 29.86
CA ARG A 465 12.01 24.36 30.88
C ARG A 465 10.61 23.81 30.96
N VAL A 466 10.10 23.57 32.16
CA VAL A 466 8.69 23.34 32.39
C VAL A 466 8.05 24.69 32.71
N PRO A 467 7.07 25.18 31.91
CA PRO A 467 6.41 26.45 32.16
C PRO A 467 5.71 26.48 33.53
N ALA A 468 5.62 27.68 34.13
CA ALA A 468 4.86 27.85 35.38
C ALA A 468 3.38 27.43 35.17
N GLY A 469 2.77 26.82 36.18
CA GLY A 469 1.38 26.33 36.09
C GLY A 469 1.17 25.07 35.32
N LYS A 470 2.22 24.39 34.82
CA LYS A 470 2.16 23.12 34.11
C LYS A 470 2.76 21.96 34.92
N ALA A 471 2.17 20.79 34.72
CA ALA A 471 2.74 19.52 35.17
C ALA A 471 3.24 18.70 33.96
N LEU A 472 4.21 17.85 34.19
CA LEU A 472 4.81 17.00 33.16
C LEU A 472 4.13 15.64 33.14
N VAL A 473 3.64 15.26 31.97
CA VAL A 473 3.25 13.88 31.64
C VAL A 473 4.41 13.21 30.92
N HIS A 474 4.84 12.05 31.40
CA HIS A 474 6.02 11.36 30.87
C HIS A 474 5.68 9.91 30.51
N THR A 475 6.07 9.49 29.30
CA THR A 475 5.91 8.10 28.82
C THR A 475 7.13 7.65 28.02
N VAL A 476 7.25 6.33 27.81
CA VAL A 476 8.26 5.72 26.95
C VAL A 476 7.71 4.48 26.27
N ASP A 477 7.87 4.44 24.94
CA ASP A 477 7.55 3.27 24.12
C ASP A 477 8.70 2.92 23.20
N PHE A 478 8.96 1.63 23.02
CA PHE A 478 9.96 1.12 22.09
C PHE A 478 9.51 -0.21 21.50
N PHE A 479 9.68 -0.36 20.18
CA PHE A 479 9.40 -1.63 19.51
C PHE A 479 10.29 -1.86 18.28
N ARG A 480 10.41 -3.14 17.91
CA ARG A 480 11.13 -3.56 16.71
C ARG A 480 10.28 -3.24 15.48
N ALA A 481 10.92 -2.97 14.36
CA ALA A 481 10.23 -2.72 13.12
C ALA A 481 9.36 -3.93 12.72
N PHE A 482 8.13 -3.65 12.34
CA PHE A 482 7.12 -4.63 11.91
C PHE A 482 6.79 -4.52 10.42
N ILE A 483 7.36 -3.51 9.74
CA ILE A 483 7.32 -3.31 8.29
C ILE A 483 8.72 -3.00 7.78
N ASP A 484 8.94 -3.18 6.48
CA ASP A 484 10.25 -3.00 5.85
C ASP A 484 10.49 -1.60 5.27
N ASP A 485 9.54 -0.66 5.46
CA ASP A 485 9.68 0.76 5.09
C ASP A 485 10.12 1.58 6.33
N PRO A 486 11.38 2.03 6.42
CA PRO A 486 11.89 2.75 7.58
C PRO A 486 11.24 4.11 7.79
N TYR A 487 10.91 4.84 6.70
CA TYR A 487 10.23 6.14 6.78
C TYR A 487 8.83 5.98 7.38
N LEU A 488 8.06 5.03 6.87
CA LEU A 488 6.72 4.75 7.37
C LEU A 488 6.75 4.17 8.78
N PHE A 489 7.73 3.31 9.09
CA PHE A 489 7.92 2.81 10.44
C PHE A 489 8.23 3.94 11.44
N GLY A 490 9.07 4.91 11.05
CA GLY A 490 9.34 6.10 11.86
C GLY A 490 8.08 6.91 12.16
N ARG A 491 7.23 7.14 11.17
CA ARG A 491 5.94 7.83 11.33
C ARG A 491 5.03 7.10 12.33
N ILE A 492 4.88 5.80 12.17
CA ILE A 492 3.99 5.00 13.04
C ILE A 492 4.55 4.90 14.45
N ALA A 493 5.87 4.77 14.62
CA ALA A 493 6.53 4.71 15.91
C ALA A 493 6.29 6.00 16.73
N ALA A 494 6.46 7.15 16.10
CA ALA A 494 6.21 8.43 16.75
C ALA A 494 4.72 8.61 17.10
N ASN A 495 3.81 8.26 16.16
CA ASN A 495 2.38 8.36 16.39
C ASN A 495 1.90 7.42 17.53
N HIS A 496 2.46 6.23 17.63
CA HIS A 496 2.16 5.30 18.71
C HIS A 496 2.58 5.88 20.06
N ALA A 497 3.84 6.31 20.19
CA ALA A 497 4.36 6.83 21.46
C ALA A 497 3.65 8.13 21.92
N LEU A 498 3.10 8.92 20.99
CA LEU A 498 2.25 10.06 21.30
C LEU A 498 0.86 9.64 21.83
N GLY A 499 0.45 8.39 21.64
CA GLY A 499 -0.85 7.85 22.05
C GLY A 499 -1.13 8.06 23.53
N ASP A 500 -0.17 7.72 24.39
CA ASP A 500 -0.27 7.89 25.84
C ASP A 500 -0.48 9.36 26.25
N ILE A 501 0.24 10.27 25.62
CA ILE A 501 0.12 11.72 25.88
C ILE A 501 -1.29 12.18 25.56
N PHE A 502 -1.82 11.77 24.41
CA PHE A 502 -3.18 12.11 24.01
C PHE A 502 -4.24 11.43 24.88
N ALA A 503 -4.03 10.15 25.27
CA ALA A 503 -4.95 9.44 26.16
C ALA A 503 -5.10 10.11 27.54
N MET A 504 -4.05 10.77 28.01
CA MET A 504 -4.05 11.57 29.25
C MET A 504 -4.62 12.98 29.10
N GLY A 505 -4.96 13.39 27.84
CA GLY A 505 -5.42 14.77 27.55
C GLY A 505 -4.31 15.82 27.61
N ALA A 506 -3.05 15.38 27.56
CA ALA A 506 -1.89 16.27 27.61
C ALA A 506 -1.49 16.78 26.22
N THR A 507 -0.81 17.92 26.16
CA THR A 507 -0.21 18.49 24.95
C THR A 507 1.22 18.00 24.83
N PRO A 508 1.63 17.34 23.71
CA PRO A 508 3.02 16.97 23.51
C PRO A 508 3.97 18.17 23.58
N HIS A 509 5.16 17.99 24.14
CA HIS A 509 6.13 19.06 24.34
C HIS A 509 7.51 18.71 23.80
N THR A 510 8.15 17.68 24.31
CA THR A 510 9.48 17.24 23.84
C THR A 510 9.58 15.73 23.75
N ALA A 511 10.46 15.26 22.85
CA ALA A 511 10.76 13.83 22.69
C ALA A 511 12.27 13.58 22.63
N THR A 512 12.70 12.43 23.14
CA THR A 512 14.01 11.85 22.87
C THR A 512 13.83 10.48 22.21
N ALA A 513 14.64 10.21 21.16
CA ALA A 513 14.56 8.99 20.37
C ALA A 513 15.54 7.91 20.90
N ILE A 514 15.10 6.66 20.89
CA ILE A 514 15.95 5.48 21.12
C ILE A 514 15.88 4.62 19.87
N ALA A 515 16.99 4.48 19.13
CA ALA A 515 17.03 3.71 17.90
C ALA A 515 18.07 2.58 17.96
N THR A 516 17.72 1.41 17.41
CA THR A 516 18.66 0.33 17.13
C THR A 516 18.72 0.10 15.64
N ILE A 517 19.93 0.11 15.07
CA ILE A 517 20.16 0.03 13.62
C ILE A 517 20.97 -1.24 13.31
N PRO A 518 20.51 -2.08 12.37
CA PRO A 518 21.29 -3.22 11.91
C PRO A 518 22.64 -2.78 11.33
N PRO A 519 23.72 -3.53 11.60
CA PRO A 519 25.03 -3.21 11.08
C PRO A 519 25.09 -3.27 9.54
N GLY A 520 25.84 -2.37 8.92
CA GLY A 520 25.98 -2.28 7.48
C GLY A 520 27.10 -1.33 7.05
N LEU A 521 27.22 -1.08 5.76
CA LEU A 521 28.09 -0.02 5.23
C LEU A 521 27.59 1.34 5.76
N ASP A 522 28.51 2.23 6.10
CA ASP A 522 28.20 3.56 6.64
C ASP A 522 27.09 4.29 5.85
N ALA A 523 27.24 4.37 4.53
CA ALA A 523 26.26 5.03 3.67
C ALA A 523 24.87 4.36 3.72
N LYS A 524 24.78 3.04 3.89
CA LYS A 524 23.50 2.32 3.99
C LYS A 524 22.86 2.49 5.38
N THR A 525 23.68 2.57 6.42
CA THR A 525 23.26 2.87 7.81
C THR A 525 22.77 4.30 7.93
N GLU A 526 23.49 5.26 7.34
CA GLU A 526 23.11 6.67 7.26
C GLU A 526 21.74 6.85 6.60
N THR A 527 21.54 6.29 5.42
CA THR A 527 20.25 6.34 4.71
C THR A 527 19.13 5.75 5.54
N LEU A 528 19.36 4.58 6.15
CA LEU A 528 18.35 3.90 6.96
C LEU A 528 17.92 4.73 8.16
N LEU A 529 18.89 5.32 8.88
CA LEU A 529 18.64 6.18 10.03
C LEU A 529 17.98 7.51 9.61
N SER A 530 18.41 8.10 8.50
CA SER A 530 17.82 9.33 7.96
C SER A 530 16.36 9.13 7.57
N ASP A 531 16.02 8.09 6.82
CA ASP A 531 14.63 7.76 6.47
C ASP A 531 13.76 7.57 7.71
N LEU A 532 14.26 6.78 8.67
CA LEU A 532 13.59 6.47 9.92
C LEU A 532 13.24 7.74 10.70
N MET A 533 14.25 8.59 10.93
CA MET A 533 14.10 9.80 11.71
C MET A 533 13.32 10.90 10.98
N THR A 534 13.46 11.01 9.66
CA THR A 534 12.64 11.94 8.86
C THR A 534 11.15 11.63 8.99
N GLY A 535 10.78 10.33 8.93
CA GLY A 535 9.40 9.91 9.15
C GLY A 535 8.89 10.25 10.55
N ALA A 536 9.70 9.99 11.56
CA ALA A 536 9.35 10.25 12.96
C ALA A 536 9.21 11.77 13.25
N VAL A 537 10.19 12.57 12.83
CA VAL A 537 10.19 14.03 13.04
C VAL A 537 9.00 14.70 12.34
N ALA A 538 8.58 14.21 11.18
CA ALA A 538 7.39 14.72 10.52
C ALA A 538 6.15 14.61 11.42
N VAL A 539 5.93 13.48 12.08
CA VAL A 539 4.79 13.26 12.98
C VAL A 539 4.94 14.03 14.29
N LEU A 540 6.15 14.07 14.87
CA LEU A 540 6.42 14.87 16.07
C LEU A 540 6.13 16.36 15.80
N ASN A 541 6.57 16.89 14.67
CA ASN A 541 6.31 18.26 14.26
C ASN A 541 4.81 18.55 14.07
N GLU A 542 4.07 17.63 13.40
CA GLU A 542 2.61 17.74 13.26
C GLU A 542 1.90 17.81 14.62
N ALA A 543 2.47 17.15 15.65
CA ALA A 543 1.95 17.17 17.03
C ALA A 543 2.45 18.34 17.87
N GLY A 544 3.35 19.19 17.35
CA GLY A 544 4.00 20.26 18.10
C GLY A 544 5.04 19.76 19.14
N CYS A 545 5.57 18.54 18.95
CA CYS A 545 6.52 17.89 19.84
C CYS A 545 7.95 18.04 19.31
N THR A 546 8.83 18.71 20.06
CA THR A 546 10.21 18.95 19.63
C THR A 546 11.08 17.73 19.92
N LEU A 547 11.76 17.18 18.91
CA LEU A 547 12.83 16.21 19.12
C LEU A 547 14.08 16.92 19.68
N VAL A 548 14.48 16.60 20.90
CA VAL A 548 15.55 17.29 21.61
C VAL A 548 16.83 16.47 21.75
N GLY A 549 16.80 15.17 21.45
CA GLY A 549 17.96 14.30 21.56
C GLY A 549 17.61 12.84 21.40
N GLY A 550 18.53 11.96 21.81
CA GLY A 550 18.29 10.53 21.76
C GLY A 550 19.55 9.68 21.85
N HIS A 551 19.37 8.37 21.63
CA HIS A 551 20.45 7.39 21.58
C HIS A 551 20.31 6.48 20.38
N THR A 552 21.40 6.24 19.67
CA THR A 552 21.43 5.33 18.52
C THR A 552 22.49 4.26 18.75
N GLY A 553 22.07 3.01 18.83
CA GLY A 553 22.93 1.84 18.97
C GLY A 553 22.81 0.89 17.79
N GLU A 554 23.81 0.03 17.64
CA GLU A 554 23.73 -1.11 16.72
C GLU A 554 23.01 -2.28 17.36
N GLY A 555 22.15 -2.94 16.58
CA GLY A 555 21.42 -4.13 17.02
C GLY A 555 21.13 -5.08 15.86
N ALA A 556 20.70 -6.28 16.19
CA ALA A 556 20.40 -7.29 15.17
C ALA A 556 19.18 -6.92 14.30
N GLU A 557 18.27 -6.11 14.83
CA GLU A 557 17.03 -5.70 14.20
C GLU A 557 16.85 -4.19 14.29
N LEU A 558 16.17 -3.62 13.29
CA LEU A 558 15.76 -2.22 13.35
C LEU A 558 14.72 -2.03 14.45
N GLY A 559 14.95 -1.07 15.32
CA GLY A 559 14.02 -0.68 16.37
C GLY A 559 14.00 0.82 16.57
N LEU A 560 12.86 1.34 17.02
CA LEU A 560 12.68 2.75 17.32
C LEU A 560 11.67 2.90 18.47
N GLY A 561 11.94 3.85 19.33
CA GLY A 561 11.04 4.28 20.38
C GLY A 561 11.33 5.69 20.81
N PHE A 562 10.47 6.21 21.65
CA PHE A 562 10.57 7.58 22.15
C PHE A 562 10.25 7.63 23.63
N ALA A 563 11.01 8.43 24.37
CA ALA A 563 10.56 8.98 25.63
C ALA A 563 9.95 10.35 25.33
N ILE A 564 8.67 10.54 25.63
CA ILE A 564 7.92 11.76 25.33
C ILE A 564 7.46 12.44 26.60
N ASN A 565 7.62 13.75 26.62
CA ASN A 565 7.07 14.62 27.64
C ASN A 565 5.89 15.41 27.07
N GLY A 566 4.77 15.41 27.77
CA GLY A 566 3.62 16.27 27.53
C GLY A 566 3.41 17.24 28.69
N LEU A 567 2.68 18.30 28.43
CA LEU A 567 2.30 19.28 29.45
C LEU A 567 0.79 19.26 29.68
N ILE A 568 0.41 19.42 30.94
CA ILE A 568 -0.97 19.57 31.38
C ILE A 568 -1.06 20.66 32.42
N ASP A 569 -2.19 21.38 32.48
CA ASP A 569 -2.41 22.46 33.45
C ASP A 569 -2.51 21.91 34.88
N THR A 570 -1.88 22.62 35.84
CA THR A 570 -1.99 22.28 37.27
C THR A 570 -3.32 22.77 37.86
N GLU A 571 -3.72 22.20 38.99
CA GLU A 571 -5.01 22.51 39.64
C GLU A 571 -5.20 24.01 39.97
N SER A 572 -4.12 24.79 40.13
CA SER A 572 -4.20 26.24 40.40
C SER A 572 -4.76 27.02 39.21
N GLU A 573 -4.66 26.52 37.97
CA GLU A 573 -5.21 27.14 36.77
C GLU A 573 -6.52 26.46 36.33
N LEU A 574 -6.86 25.30 36.89
CA LEU A 574 -8.11 24.56 36.66
C LEU A 574 -9.35 25.21 37.31
N ASN A 575 -9.18 26.25 38.13
CA ASN A 575 -10.24 26.94 38.85
C ASN A 575 -10.97 28.04 38.06
N GLU A 576 -10.61 28.30 36.80
CA GLU A 576 -11.46 29.11 35.92
C GLU A 576 -12.67 28.28 35.48
N GLN A 577 -13.77 28.48 36.17
CA GLN A 577 -15.06 27.91 35.78
C GLN A 577 -15.48 28.49 34.43
N THR A 578 -15.70 27.64 33.45
CA THR A 578 -16.45 28.01 32.24
C THR A 578 -17.87 28.47 32.68
N ALA A 579 -18.54 29.25 31.84
CA ALA A 579 -19.90 29.74 32.07
C ALA A 579 -20.95 28.61 32.39
N GLU A 580 -20.59 27.33 32.26
CA GLU A 580 -21.37 26.14 32.52
C GLU A 580 -20.87 25.33 33.74
N GLY A 581 -19.90 25.83 34.51
CA GLY A 581 -19.48 25.24 35.79
C GLY A 581 -18.63 23.95 35.71
N GLN A 582 -18.10 23.58 34.54
CA GLN A 582 -17.20 22.44 34.39
C GLN A 582 -15.73 22.89 34.27
N PRO A 583 -14.78 22.20 34.95
CA PRO A 583 -13.35 22.54 34.82
C PRO A 583 -12.85 22.20 33.40
N LEU A 584 -12.34 23.19 32.66
CA LEU A 584 -11.55 23.00 31.46
C LEU A 584 -10.22 22.32 31.85
N ASN A 585 -9.80 21.30 31.13
CA ASN A 585 -8.50 20.61 31.27
C ASN A 585 -8.34 19.64 32.45
N ARG A 586 -9.29 18.76 32.67
CA ARG A 586 -9.10 17.61 33.57
C ARG A 586 -8.19 16.58 32.92
N VAL A 587 -7.18 16.07 33.65
CA VAL A 587 -6.41 14.88 33.26
C VAL A 587 -7.35 13.74 32.97
N MET A 588 -7.36 13.21 31.75
CA MET A 588 -8.09 12.00 31.42
C MET A 588 -7.35 10.79 32.03
N GLN A 589 -8.05 9.91 32.69
CA GLN A 589 -7.48 8.73 33.34
C GLN A 589 -8.25 7.48 32.93
N LYS A 590 -7.73 6.31 33.24
CA LYS A 590 -8.46 5.04 33.07
C LYS A 590 -9.63 4.92 34.06
N ALA A 591 -9.53 5.55 35.23
CA ALA A 591 -10.57 5.62 36.27
C ALA A 591 -11.56 6.77 35.99
N GLY A 592 -12.78 6.60 36.46
CA GLY A 592 -13.80 7.66 36.42
C GLY A 592 -15.05 7.31 35.63
N MET A 593 -15.15 6.10 35.05
CA MET A 593 -16.35 5.64 34.35
C MET A 593 -17.54 5.60 35.28
N MET A 594 -18.71 6.06 34.81
CA MET A 594 -19.98 6.05 35.57
C MET A 594 -21.01 5.18 34.86
N PRO A 595 -21.86 4.43 35.61
CA PRO A 595 -22.92 3.63 35.02
C PRO A 595 -23.85 4.47 34.14
N GLY A 596 -24.22 3.95 32.96
CA GLY A 596 -25.02 4.61 31.95
C GLY A 596 -24.25 5.40 30.90
N GLU A 597 -22.95 5.59 31.08
CA GLU A 597 -22.07 6.20 30.06
C GLU A 597 -21.84 5.25 28.87
N GLN A 598 -21.60 5.83 27.71
CA GLN A 598 -21.36 5.09 26.46
C GLN A 598 -19.86 4.91 26.20
N LEU A 599 -19.50 3.70 25.81
CA LEU A 599 -18.11 3.36 25.43
C LEU A 599 -17.89 3.66 23.94
N ILE A 600 -16.97 4.57 23.65
CA ILE A 600 -16.59 4.96 22.28
C ILE A 600 -15.18 4.47 22.00
N ILE A 601 -15.00 3.81 20.84
CA ILE A 601 -13.68 3.55 20.26
C ILE A 601 -13.48 4.46 19.05
N THR A 602 -12.29 5.03 18.87
CA THR A 602 -12.03 6.03 17.82
C THR A 602 -11.49 5.46 16.51
N LYS A 603 -10.95 4.23 16.51
CA LYS A 603 -10.41 3.55 15.33
C LYS A 603 -10.80 2.07 15.32
N ALA A 604 -10.81 1.47 14.14
CA ALA A 604 -11.00 0.02 13.98
C ALA A 604 -9.82 -0.78 14.57
N ILE A 605 -10.11 -2.00 15.05
CA ILE A 605 -9.12 -2.94 15.59
C ILE A 605 -8.75 -4.03 14.58
N GLY A 606 -7.63 -4.73 14.81
CA GLY A 606 -7.17 -5.85 13.97
C GLY A 606 -5.74 -5.70 13.46
N THR A 607 -4.99 -4.69 13.89
CA THR A 607 -3.62 -4.41 13.42
C THR A 607 -2.65 -5.54 13.73
N GLY A 608 -2.74 -6.15 14.91
CA GLY A 608 -1.84 -7.24 15.32
C GLY A 608 -2.00 -8.48 14.44
N THR A 609 -3.23 -8.90 14.21
CA THR A 609 -3.56 -10.02 13.34
C THR A 609 -3.14 -9.76 11.90
N LEU A 610 -3.40 -8.56 11.35
CA LEU A 610 -3.00 -8.20 9.99
C LEU A 610 -1.48 -8.15 9.82
N LEU A 611 -0.74 -7.59 10.78
CA LEU A 611 0.72 -7.57 10.76
C LEU A 611 1.32 -8.98 10.88
N ALA A 612 0.72 -9.86 11.70
CA ALA A 612 1.11 -11.26 11.78
C ALA A 612 0.87 -12.00 10.46
N ALA A 613 -0.24 -11.72 9.79
CA ALA A 613 -0.55 -12.26 8.47
C ALA A 613 0.41 -11.71 7.39
N HIS A 614 0.76 -10.43 7.48
CA HIS A 614 1.73 -9.81 6.58
C HIS A 614 3.12 -10.47 6.71
N ALA A 615 3.60 -10.64 7.92
CA ALA A 615 4.87 -11.32 8.19
C ALA A 615 4.91 -12.76 7.66
N GLN A 616 3.75 -13.44 7.56
CA GLN A 616 3.59 -14.78 6.98
C GLN A 616 3.31 -14.78 5.47
N ALA A 617 3.29 -13.62 4.81
CA ALA A 617 2.87 -13.43 3.41
C ALA A 617 1.46 -13.99 3.12
N LYS A 618 0.55 -13.95 4.10
CA LYS A 618 -0.84 -14.39 4.01
C LYS A 618 -1.84 -13.23 3.88
N ALA A 619 -1.48 -12.06 4.36
CA ALA A 619 -2.33 -10.88 4.28
C ALA A 619 -2.53 -10.42 2.82
N VAL A 620 -3.65 -9.78 2.56
CA VAL A 620 -3.90 -9.08 1.30
C VAL A 620 -3.29 -7.68 1.40
N GLY A 621 -2.54 -7.26 0.39
CA GLY A 621 -1.78 -6.02 0.42
C GLY A 621 -2.64 -4.77 0.61
N VAL A 622 -3.84 -4.72 0.05
CA VAL A 622 -4.79 -3.61 0.24
C VAL A 622 -5.23 -3.50 1.71
N ASP A 623 -5.49 -4.62 2.39
CA ASP A 623 -5.87 -4.63 3.81
C ASP A 623 -4.72 -4.10 4.67
N ILE A 624 -3.48 -4.48 4.35
CA ILE A 624 -2.28 -3.94 5.01
C ILE A 624 -2.14 -2.46 4.75
N GLY A 625 -2.36 -1.99 3.52
CA GLY A 625 -2.35 -0.57 3.18
C GLY A 625 -3.33 0.24 4.03
N GLN A 626 -4.55 -0.24 4.21
CA GLN A 626 -5.56 0.40 5.07
C GLN A 626 -5.17 0.38 6.55
N ALA A 627 -4.62 -0.72 7.06
CA ALA A 627 -4.11 -0.80 8.42
C ALA A 627 -2.97 0.21 8.66
N LEU A 628 -2.04 0.35 7.70
CA LEU A 628 -0.95 1.33 7.78
C LEU A 628 -1.47 2.78 7.76
N VAL A 629 -2.53 3.08 7.02
CA VAL A 629 -3.20 4.39 7.05
C VAL A 629 -3.82 4.65 8.42
N SER A 630 -4.55 3.69 8.98
CA SER A 630 -5.13 3.79 10.33
C SER A 630 -4.06 3.99 11.41
N MET A 631 -2.94 3.27 11.33
CA MET A 631 -1.81 3.42 12.28
C MET A 631 -1.13 4.80 12.19
N GLN A 632 -1.18 5.49 11.06
CA GLN A 632 -0.66 6.85 10.91
C GLN A 632 -1.64 7.94 11.35
N GLN A 633 -2.91 7.63 11.51
CA GLN A 633 -3.90 8.58 11.98
C GLN A 633 -3.60 8.97 13.43
N SER A 634 -3.35 10.27 13.68
CA SER A 634 -3.09 10.79 15.03
C SER A 634 -4.34 10.70 15.92
N ASN A 635 -4.14 10.44 17.21
CA ASN A 635 -5.20 10.49 18.22
C ASN A 635 -5.41 11.90 18.80
N GLN A 636 -4.63 12.92 18.39
CA GLN A 636 -4.65 14.27 18.96
C GLN A 636 -6.03 14.92 18.89
N ARG A 637 -6.64 14.96 17.71
CA ARG A 637 -7.98 15.54 17.53
C ARG A 637 -9.06 14.74 18.25
N ALA A 638 -8.94 13.40 18.26
CA ALA A 638 -9.89 12.55 18.97
C ALA A 638 -9.86 12.84 20.47
N ALA A 639 -8.67 12.94 21.08
CA ALA A 639 -8.51 13.27 22.49
C ALA A 639 -9.16 14.62 22.85
N ALA A 640 -8.91 15.65 22.05
CA ALA A 640 -9.51 16.98 22.26
C ALA A 640 -11.04 16.94 22.16
N ILE A 641 -11.61 16.20 21.21
CA ILE A 641 -13.06 16.03 21.06
C ILE A 641 -13.64 15.27 22.26
N LEU A 642 -13.04 14.15 22.65
CA LEU A 642 -13.48 13.37 23.82
C LEU A 642 -13.47 14.21 25.09
N GLN A 643 -12.40 14.97 25.32
CA GLN A 643 -12.25 15.85 26.47
C GLN A 643 -13.32 16.97 26.48
N SER A 644 -13.58 17.61 25.33
CA SER A 644 -14.58 18.69 25.21
C SER A 644 -16.03 18.18 25.43
N HIS A 645 -16.28 16.88 25.21
CA HIS A 645 -17.57 16.24 25.47
C HIS A 645 -17.63 15.59 26.86
N GLY A 646 -16.64 15.84 27.71
CA GLY A 646 -16.65 15.41 29.11
C GLY A 646 -16.41 13.92 29.29
N ALA A 647 -15.55 13.32 28.46
CA ALA A 647 -15.11 11.94 28.66
C ALA A 647 -14.63 11.75 30.11
N SER A 648 -15.25 10.82 30.83
CA SER A 648 -14.99 10.54 32.24
C SER A 648 -13.75 9.67 32.45
N ALA A 649 -13.44 8.82 31.46
CA ALA A 649 -12.27 7.95 31.43
C ALA A 649 -11.80 7.75 29.99
N CYS A 650 -10.47 7.57 29.81
CA CYS A 650 -9.86 7.35 28.52
C CYS A 650 -8.59 6.51 28.65
N THR A 651 -8.31 5.70 27.62
CA THR A 651 -7.04 5.00 27.40
C THR A 651 -6.80 4.84 25.90
N ASP A 652 -5.58 4.72 25.46
CA ASP A 652 -5.27 4.23 24.12
C ASP A 652 -5.35 2.69 24.07
N VAL A 653 -5.74 2.15 22.93
CA VAL A 653 -5.89 0.70 22.75
C VAL A 653 -4.64 0.18 22.03
N THR A 654 -3.78 -0.52 22.80
CA THR A 654 -2.47 -0.98 22.32
C THR A 654 -2.23 -2.47 22.59
N GLY A 655 -1.13 -2.83 23.22
CA GLY A 655 -0.62 -4.18 23.33
C GLY A 655 -1.54 -5.20 24.02
N PHE A 656 -2.38 -4.78 24.94
CA PHE A 656 -3.31 -5.68 25.66
C PHE A 656 -4.62 -5.97 24.93
N GLY A 657 -4.83 -5.33 23.77
CA GLY A 657 -6.05 -5.47 22.99
C GLY A 657 -7.25 -4.73 23.63
N LEU A 658 -8.33 -4.66 22.90
CA LEU A 658 -9.53 -3.91 23.35
C LEU A 658 -10.03 -4.38 24.73
N LEU A 659 -10.15 -5.70 24.91
CA LEU A 659 -10.68 -6.25 26.16
C LEU A 659 -9.74 -5.99 27.34
N GLY A 660 -8.41 -6.10 27.13
CA GLY A 660 -7.46 -5.84 28.21
C GLY A 660 -7.52 -4.40 28.71
N HIS A 661 -7.56 -3.43 27.81
CA HIS A 661 -7.67 -2.02 28.16
C HIS A 661 -9.03 -1.67 28.78
N LEU A 662 -10.14 -2.21 28.27
CA LEU A 662 -11.46 -2.05 28.90
C LEU A 662 -11.46 -2.62 30.32
N LEU A 663 -10.83 -3.77 30.54
CA LEU A 663 -10.72 -4.38 31.87
C LEU A 663 -9.88 -3.53 32.85
N GLU A 664 -8.84 -2.85 32.37
CA GLU A 664 -8.11 -1.87 33.18
C GLU A 664 -9.01 -0.71 33.60
N MET A 665 -9.83 -0.17 32.67
CA MET A 665 -10.74 0.93 32.94
C MET A 665 -11.86 0.52 33.90
N THR A 666 -12.50 -0.64 33.70
CA THR A 666 -13.57 -1.13 34.57
C THR A 666 -13.07 -1.38 35.99
N LYS A 667 -11.87 -1.98 36.15
CA LYS A 667 -11.24 -2.19 37.46
C LYS A 667 -10.89 -0.88 38.15
N ALA A 668 -10.28 0.07 37.43
CA ALA A 668 -9.89 1.35 37.99
C ALA A 668 -11.10 2.19 38.43
N SER A 669 -12.26 2.00 37.77
CA SER A 669 -13.52 2.72 38.06
C SER A 669 -14.43 1.97 39.02
N GLY A 670 -14.19 0.69 39.30
CA GLY A 670 -15.07 -0.13 40.15
C GLY A 670 -16.44 -0.40 39.54
N VAL A 671 -16.53 -0.55 38.21
CA VAL A 671 -17.78 -0.71 37.45
C VAL A 671 -17.72 -1.94 36.54
N GLY A 672 -18.83 -2.34 35.95
CA GLY A 672 -18.94 -3.30 34.86
C GLY A 672 -19.11 -2.62 33.51
N ALA A 673 -19.10 -3.41 32.44
CA ALA A 673 -19.37 -2.93 31.08
C ALA A 673 -20.17 -3.98 30.26
N GLN A 674 -21.05 -3.51 29.43
CA GLN A 674 -21.66 -4.27 28.34
C GLN A 674 -20.97 -3.89 27.05
N LEU A 675 -20.54 -4.87 26.28
CA LEU A 675 -19.82 -4.68 25.01
C LEU A 675 -20.61 -5.32 23.87
N ASP A 676 -21.05 -4.52 22.91
CA ASP A 676 -21.69 -4.99 21.69
C ASP A 676 -20.63 -5.40 20.66
N ILE A 677 -20.45 -6.71 20.51
CA ILE A 677 -19.41 -7.26 19.65
C ILE A 677 -19.66 -6.99 18.15
N GLY A 678 -20.96 -6.79 17.79
CA GLY A 678 -21.38 -6.44 16.43
C GLY A 678 -21.01 -5.02 16.04
N GLN A 679 -20.97 -4.08 17.00
CA GLN A 679 -20.65 -2.67 16.77
C GLN A 679 -19.15 -2.36 16.77
N ILE A 680 -18.30 -3.28 17.19
CA ILE A 680 -16.84 -3.06 17.19
C ILE A 680 -16.35 -2.92 15.75
N PRO A 681 -15.74 -1.78 15.37
CA PRO A 681 -15.21 -1.59 14.03
C PRO A 681 -13.95 -2.44 13.82
N LEU A 682 -13.90 -3.15 12.71
CA LEU A 682 -12.79 -4.04 12.37
C LEU A 682 -12.10 -3.58 11.10
N LEU A 683 -10.77 -3.63 11.09
CA LEU A 683 -9.99 -3.43 9.88
C LEU A 683 -10.30 -4.52 8.84
N ALA A 684 -10.40 -4.12 7.58
CA ALA A 684 -10.69 -5.02 6.49
C ALA A 684 -9.69 -6.19 6.47
N GLY A 685 -10.19 -7.41 6.38
CA GLY A 685 -9.39 -8.62 6.33
C GLY A 685 -9.00 -9.21 7.69
N ALA A 686 -9.19 -8.51 8.82
CA ALA A 686 -8.83 -9.04 10.14
C ALA A 686 -9.61 -10.32 10.47
N GLU A 687 -10.95 -10.35 10.31
CA GLU A 687 -11.77 -11.55 10.52
C GLU A 687 -11.31 -12.70 9.63
N ARG A 688 -11.08 -12.47 8.36
CA ARG A 688 -10.59 -13.48 7.41
C ARG A 688 -9.24 -14.07 7.83
N CYS A 689 -8.33 -13.27 8.39
CA CYS A 689 -7.06 -13.76 8.89
C CYS A 689 -7.25 -14.68 10.11
N ILE A 690 -8.16 -14.34 11.02
CA ILE A 690 -8.53 -15.20 12.17
C ILE A 690 -9.13 -16.53 11.67
N GLU A 691 -10.05 -16.50 10.71
CA GLU A 691 -10.63 -17.72 10.09
C GLU A 691 -9.58 -18.62 9.45
N GLN A 692 -8.48 -18.05 8.96
CA GLN A 692 -7.33 -18.78 8.43
C GLN A 692 -6.35 -19.25 9.51
N GLY A 693 -6.69 -19.07 10.79
CA GLY A 693 -5.85 -19.47 11.92
C GLY A 693 -4.60 -18.61 12.12
N VAL A 694 -4.64 -17.34 11.67
CA VAL A 694 -3.54 -16.39 11.88
C VAL A 694 -3.82 -15.54 13.11
N PHE A 695 -2.92 -15.61 14.08
CA PHE A 695 -2.99 -14.88 15.33
C PHE A 695 -1.67 -14.14 15.57
N SER A 696 -1.74 -12.97 16.21
CA SER A 696 -0.57 -12.29 16.73
C SER A 696 0.06 -13.11 17.88
N SER A 697 1.36 -13.05 18.03
CA SER A 697 2.08 -13.80 19.09
C SER A 697 1.63 -13.43 20.50
N LEU A 698 1.22 -12.18 20.74
CA LEU A 698 0.78 -11.71 22.05
C LEU A 698 -0.68 -12.06 22.35
N GLN A 699 -1.51 -12.34 21.33
CA GLN A 699 -2.93 -12.61 21.48
C GLN A 699 -3.24 -13.80 22.40
N THR A 700 -2.42 -14.84 22.38
CA THR A 700 -2.57 -16.00 23.27
C THR A 700 -2.40 -15.61 24.75
N ALA A 701 -1.49 -14.69 25.05
CA ALA A 701 -1.33 -14.17 26.41
C ALA A 701 -2.50 -13.26 26.80
N ASN A 702 -2.94 -12.39 25.89
CA ASN A 702 -4.07 -11.49 26.11
C ASN A 702 -5.40 -12.24 26.31
N ALA A 703 -5.58 -13.39 25.66
CA ALA A 703 -6.76 -14.24 25.81
C ALA A 703 -6.96 -14.78 27.24
N ARG A 704 -5.98 -14.63 28.14
CA ARG A 704 -6.15 -14.91 29.56
C ARG A 704 -7.18 -13.99 30.22
N SER A 705 -7.36 -12.78 29.72
CA SER A 705 -8.36 -11.81 30.21
C SER A 705 -9.82 -12.25 29.97
N ARG A 706 -10.07 -13.30 29.19
CA ARG A 706 -11.41 -13.87 28.95
C ARG A 706 -12.19 -14.25 30.23
N HIS A 707 -11.49 -14.47 31.35
CA HIS A 707 -12.13 -14.78 32.63
C HIS A 707 -13.00 -13.62 33.16
N ALA A 708 -12.78 -12.41 32.65
CA ALA A 708 -13.59 -11.24 33.00
C ALA A 708 -14.93 -11.17 32.24
N ILE A 709 -15.15 -12.02 31.25
CA ILE A 709 -16.37 -12.07 30.44
C ILE A 709 -17.38 -13.00 31.12
N ALA A 710 -18.60 -12.51 31.34
CA ALA A 710 -19.66 -13.28 32.01
C ALA A 710 -20.26 -14.39 31.15
N ASN A 711 -20.30 -14.21 29.82
CA ASN A 711 -20.96 -15.10 28.86
C ASN A 711 -20.09 -15.47 27.64
N PRO A 712 -18.85 -15.96 27.82
CA PRO A 712 -17.91 -16.18 26.74
C PRO A 712 -18.36 -17.27 25.75
N GLU A 713 -19.12 -18.29 26.20
CA GLU A 713 -19.47 -19.47 25.41
C GLU A 713 -20.32 -19.11 24.18
N ALA A 714 -21.16 -18.09 24.28
CA ALA A 714 -22.01 -17.63 23.18
C ALA A 714 -21.22 -17.10 21.98
N TYR A 715 -19.98 -16.62 22.20
CA TYR A 715 -19.19 -15.90 21.21
C TYR A 715 -17.84 -16.54 20.91
N ALA A 716 -17.36 -17.48 21.73
CA ALA A 716 -16.00 -18.03 21.72
C ALA A 716 -15.51 -18.56 20.34
N ASN A 717 -16.44 -18.99 19.47
CA ASN A 717 -16.13 -19.55 18.16
C ASN A 717 -16.24 -18.51 17.03
N THR A 718 -16.43 -17.22 17.34
CA THR A 718 -16.52 -16.17 16.32
C THR A 718 -15.18 -15.48 16.11
N PRO A 719 -14.84 -15.09 14.88
CA PRO A 719 -13.62 -14.32 14.62
C PRO A 719 -13.57 -13.00 15.40
N ARG A 720 -14.71 -12.33 15.56
CA ARG A 720 -14.84 -11.08 16.33
C ARG A 720 -14.45 -11.24 17.79
N TYR A 721 -14.83 -12.36 18.41
CA TYR A 721 -14.42 -12.66 19.78
C TYR A 721 -12.88 -12.76 19.91
N ALA A 722 -12.23 -13.43 18.97
CA ALA A 722 -10.79 -13.55 18.97
C ALA A 722 -10.09 -12.17 18.83
N LEU A 723 -10.69 -11.24 18.05
CA LEU A 723 -10.14 -9.90 17.83
C LEU A 723 -10.24 -8.99 19.07
N LEU A 724 -11.06 -9.30 20.07
CA LEU A 724 -11.06 -8.58 21.34
C LEU A 724 -9.70 -8.61 22.06
N PHE A 725 -8.94 -9.67 21.84
CA PHE A 725 -7.61 -9.91 22.44
C PHE A 725 -6.46 -9.52 21.53
N ASP A 726 -6.74 -9.05 20.29
CA ASP A 726 -5.71 -8.73 19.32
C ASP A 726 -4.95 -7.47 19.75
N PRO A 727 -3.60 -7.54 19.92
CA PRO A 727 -2.82 -6.36 20.24
C PRO A 727 -2.88 -5.34 19.12
N GLN A 728 -2.98 -4.05 19.46
CA GLN A 728 -3.01 -2.98 18.49
C GLN A 728 -1.67 -2.23 18.46
N THR A 729 -1.25 -1.82 17.26
CA THR A 729 -0.14 -0.89 17.07
C THR A 729 -0.72 0.45 16.61
N ALA A 730 -0.42 1.52 17.32
CA ALA A 730 -0.98 2.85 17.09
C ALA A 730 -2.52 2.83 16.97
N GLY A 731 -3.18 2.13 17.88
CA GLY A 731 -4.63 1.98 17.93
C GLY A 731 -5.35 3.29 18.25
N GLY A 732 -6.68 3.20 18.35
CA GLY A 732 -7.53 4.33 18.71
C GLY A 732 -7.58 4.55 20.23
N LEU A 733 -8.34 5.59 20.62
CA LEU A 733 -8.70 5.82 22.01
C LEU A 733 -9.99 5.05 22.34
N LEU A 734 -10.04 4.48 23.54
CA LEU A 734 -11.26 3.96 24.18
C LEU A 734 -11.64 4.93 25.29
N ALA A 735 -12.84 5.46 25.22
CA ALA A 735 -13.32 6.44 26.19
C ALA A 735 -14.74 6.15 26.66
N SER A 736 -15.06 6.55 27.90
CA SER A 736 -16.38 6.59 28.47
C SER A 736 -16.91 8.01 28.37
N VAL A 737 -18.07 8.21 27.76
CA VAL A 737 -18.67 9.53 27.49
C VAL A 737 -20.11 9.58 28.04
N PRO A 738 -20.53 10.69 28.68
CA PRO A 738 -21.85 10.84 29.21
C PRO A 738 -22.96 10.58 28.19
N ALA A 739 -24.07 9.94 28.62
CA ALA A 739 -25.15 9.51 27.76
C ALA A 739 -25.90 10.65 27.03
N ASP A 740 -25.86 11.87 27.55
CA ASP A 740 -26.41 13.06 26.91
C ASP A 740 -25.50 13.71 25.89
N ARG A 741 -24.21 13.32 25.82
CA ARG A 741 -23.15 13.94 24.97
C ARG A 741 -22.56 13.03 23.91
N PHE A 742 -22.76 11.71 24.02
CA PHE A 742 -22.08 10.75 23.13
C PHE A 742 -22.44 10.92 21.64
N ALA A 743 -23.69 11.28 21.34
CA ALA A 743 -24.15 11.41 19.95
C ALA A 743 -23.45 12.57 19.22
N ASP A 744 -23.34 13.72 19.89
CA ASP A 744 -22.61 14.87 19.37
C ASP A 744 -21.11 14.60 19.31
N CYS A 745 -20.54 13.92 20.32
CA CYS A 745 -19.15 13.47 20.34
C CYS A 745 -18.86 12.58 19.14
N LEU A 746 -19.66 11.57 18.87
CA LEU A 746 -19.51 10.65 17.73
C LEU A 746 -19.61 11.40 16.39
N SER A 747 -20.56 12.33 16.26
CA SER A 747 -20.71 13.17 15.08
C SER A 747 -19.46 14.02 14.83
N ASN A 748 -18.91 14.65 15.87
CA ASN A 748 -17.72 15.48 15.79
C ASN A 748 -16.46 14.65 15.46
N LEU A 749 -16.34 13.44 16.02
CA LEU A 749 -15.26 12.50 15.67
C LEU A 749 -15.31 12.14 14.18
N LYS A 750 -16.49 11.80 13.65
CA LYS A 750 -16.67 11.49 12.23
C LYS A 750 -16.33 12.69 11.33
N ALA A 751 -16.81 13.87 11.70
CA ALA A 751 -16.49 15.12 10.98
C ALA A 751 -14.98 15.46 11.01
N ALA A 752 -14.28 15.07 12.09
CA ALA A 752 -12.82 15.22 12.21
C ALA A 752 -12.00 14.16 11.44
N GLY A 753 -12.68 13.20 10.76
CA GLY A 753 -12.04 12.19 9.92
C GLY A 753 -11.87 10.81 10.57
N TYR A 754 -12.42 10.57 11.77
CA TYR A 754 -12.42 9.24 12.39
C TYR A 754 -13.63 8.43 11.90
N ALA A 755 -13.58 8.01 10.64
CA ALA A 755 -14.69 7.34 9.96
C ALA A 755 -15.13 6.04 10.66
N ASP A 756 -14.18 5.32 11.25
CA ASP A 756 -14.38 4.04 11.93
C ASP A 756 -14.76 4.20 13.42
N CYS A 757 -14.94 5.43 13.94
CA CYS A 757 -15.34 5.60 15.32
C CYS A 757 -16.76 5.07 15.56
N ALA A 758 -16.97 4.37 16.68
CA ALA A 758 -18.23 3.73 17.02
C ALA A 758 -18.50 3.73 18.53
N VAL A 759 -19.77 3.74 18.89
CA VAL A 759 -20.22 3.32 20.22
C VAL A 759 -20.22 1.80 20.24
N ILE A 760 -19.48 1.23 21.16
CA ILE A 760 -19.26 -0.23 21.25
C ILE A 760 -19.86 -0.86 22.49
N GLY A 761 -20.48 -0.08 23.37
CA GLY A 761 -21.04 -0.59 24.60
C GLY A 761 -21.44 0.50 25.58
N GLU A 762 -21.81 0.06 26.78
CA GLU A 762 -22.28 0.90 27.87
C GLU A 762 -21.63 0.48 29.20
N VAL A 763 -21.42 1.45 30.08
CA VAL A 763 -20.91 1.22 31.43
C VAL A 763 -22.07 0.76 32.34
N LEU A 764 -21.87 -0.36 33.02
CA LEU A 764 -22.83 -0.95 33.94
C LEU A 764 -22.42 -0.71 35.40
N SER A 765 -23.37 -0.75 36.32
CA SER A 765 -23.08 -0.80 37.75
C SER A 765 -22.23 -2.02 38.09
N ALA A 766 -21.41 -1.92 39.15
CA ALA A 766 -20.58 -3.01 39.62
C ALA A 766 -21.39 -4.29 39.80
N SER A 767 -20.96 -5.38 39.19
CA SER A 767 -21.38 -6.74 39.48
C SER A 767 -20.22 -7.47 40.15
N ASP A 768 -20.33 -8.79 40.34
CA ASP A 768 -19.23 -9.58 40.93
C ASP A 768 -17.88 -9.24 40.32
N ALA A 769 -16.90 -8.99 41.17
CA ALA A 769 -15.58 -8.45 40.80
C ALA A 769 -14.78 -9.32 39.80
N LEU A 770 -15.18 -10.58 39.54
CA LEU A 770 -14.50 -11.50 38.62
C LEU A 770 -15.03 -11.45 37.18
N THR A 771 -16.31 -11.08 36.96
CA THR A 771 -16.94 -11.04 35.65
C THR A 771 -17.55 -9.66 35.41
N SER A 772 -16.70 -8.70 35.06
CA SER A 772 -17.10 -7.30 34.93
C SER A 772 -17.61 -6.93 33.53
N ILE A 773 -17.49 -7.82 32.54
CA ILE A 773 -17.82 -7.54 31.14
C ILE A 773 -18.85 -8.55 30.62
N THR A 774 -19.94 -8.04 30.05
CA THR A 774 -20.99 -8.83 29.39
C THR A 774 -20.96 -8.55 27.90
N LEU A 775 -20.96 -9.59 27.05
CA LEU A 775 -21.01 -9.43 25.59
C LEU A 775 -22.47 -9.46 25.10
N THR A 776 -22.77 -8.61 24.11
CA THR A 776 -24.02 -8.62 23.33
C THR A 776 -23.72 -8.65 21.83
N ALA A 777 -24.74 -8.93 21.00
CA ALA A 777 -24.63 -9.04 19.54
C ALA A 777 -25.38 -7.92 18.84
#